data_296e83147c18e513b07d48ea373217c0
#
_entry.id   296e83147c18e513b07d48ea373217c0
#
_cell.length_a   1.000
_cell.length_b   1.000
_cell.length_c   1.000
_cell.angle_alpha   90.00
_cell.angle_beta   90.00
_cell.angle_gamma   90.00
#
_symmetry.space_group_name_H-M   'P 1'
#
loop_
_entity.id
_entity.type
_entity.pdbx_description
1 polymer ?
#
loop_
_entity_poly.entity_id
_entity_poly.type
_entity_poly.pdbx_seq_one_letter_code
_entity_poly.pdbx_strand_id
1 'polypeptide(L)'
;MKDKTLRTLEYDKILNLLAACAGSAAAKQKLLDLRPMTDAALIRDSLDETTEAVTVIISKGTVPVGQLYDIDKSMSLAKKGGSLTMRQLLEILYNLKAAGKVISFLKSDLPVLPVIDGIRDALETFPGLEENIDRCIISEDEMADNASPKLKDIRRNIARQNDAIRNRLNNILNSQNSRTYLQDTIVTIRDGRYVVPVKAEHRSRFPGIVHDQSSTGATVFIEPQSVVNLNNELRELQLAEQVEIERILAELSSAAAEHYSMIMNNQKLMIMLDMIFAKGKLSAAMKGESPHIDENGAVILKQARHPLIDPGKVVPTDVSVGGEYRTLVVTGPNTGGKTVTLKTVGLLALMAQSGLHIPASSESRLPVFGQVFADIGDEQSIEQSLSTFSSHMSNIVGILKDAGEDSLVLLDELGAGTDPTEGAALAIAVLEELKNRGAATIATTHYNELKKYAISSEGVENGSMEFNVDTLSPTYRLITGIPGKSNAFEISRKLGLEEKIIKRASGLLEKGDIEFESVIKTIERERKQAMLDRQEAAKLALEAKKRDEESKKEQEAFREKEEEIIRKAKEEARDILRDARRTADDVGRELRRINKMASVSDMNRSYDRSRRKLKQSESKYAEKLIQRANQKPVDASRLKAGDRVRVVTLNQTGEILTLPDDKGDLQVKIGAMKVNINVRDLMFAEDGGEKTAGTTGGKYAGLYRQKARSISVSVNVQGENLQDALTDVDKYLDDAYMAGLKEVTVIHGRGEGILKDGLRNAFRNHRLVASFRKGKYDEGGDGVTIVTLKE
;
A
#
# COMPACT_ATOMS: atom_id res chain seq x y z
N MET A 1 -17.21 -27.66 2.45
CA MET A 1 -17.18 -27.18 1.05
C MET A 1 -16.63 -28.24 0.13
N LYS A 2 -17.22 -28.45 -1.08
CA LYS A 2 -16.81 -29.51 -2.03
C LYS A 2 -15.55 -29.06 -2.82
N ASP A 3 -14.61 -29.96 -3.07
CA ASP A 3 -13.39 -29.67 -3.84
C ASP A 3 -13.68 -29.19 -5.28
N LYS A 4 -14.77 -29.68 -5.89
CA LYS A 4 -15.22 -29.21 -7.21
C LYS A 4 -15.48 -27.71 -7.21
N THR A 5 -16.18 -27.18 -6.19
CA THR A 5 -16.47 -25.74 -6.06
C THR A 5 -15.21 -24.92 -5.88
N LEU A 6 -14.26 -25.38 -5.05
CA LEU A 6 -12.98 -24.69 -4.83
C LEU A 6 -12.21 -24.53 -6.14
N ARG A 7 -12.17 -25.59 -6.99
CA ARG A 7 -11.51 -25.54 -8.30
C ARG A 7 -12.25 -24.66 -9.30
N THR A 8 -13.60 -24.75 -9.35
CA THR A 8 -14.42 -23.90 -10.24
C THR A 8 -14.24 -22.43 -9.95
N LEU A 9 -14.10 -22.04 -8.67
CA LEU A 9 -13.86 -20.69 -8.23
C LEU A 9 -12.36 -20.30 -8.21
N GLU A 10 -11.48 -21.19 -8.67
CA GLU A 10 -10.04 -20.96 -8.77
C GLU A 10 -9.37 -20.64 -7.42
N TYR A 11 -9.91 -21.17 -6.32
CA TYR A 11 -9.37 -20.95 -4.97
C TYR A 11 -7.96 -21.54 -4.81
N ASP A 12 -7.65 -22.62 -5.49
CA ASP A 12 -6.31 -23.21 -5.57
C ASP A 12 -5.26 -22.24 -6.10
N LYS A 13 -5.61 -21.35 -7.03
CA LYS A 13 -4.72 -20.30 -7.52
C LYS A 13 -4.41 -19.27 -6.43
N ILE A 14 -5.38 -18.93 -5.59
CA ILE A 14 -5.16 -18.05 -4.43
C ILE A 14 -4.23 -18.71 -3.42
N LEU A 15 -4.43 -20.01 -3.14
CA LEU A 15 -3.53 -20.75 -2.24
C LEU A 15 -2.09 -20.81 -2.78
N ASN A 16 -1.91 -20.94 -4.10
CA ASN A 16 -0.59 -20.88 -4.71
C ASN A 16 0.07 -19.49 -4.55
N LEU A 17 -0.69 -18.41 -4.75
CA LEU A 17 -0.21 -17.04 -4.50
C LEU A 17 0.15 -16.83 -3.02
N LEU A 18 -0.68 -17.35 -2.11
CA LEU A 18 -0.46 -17.29 -0.68
C LEU A 18 0.80 -18.07 -0.27
N ALA A 19 0.97 -19.28 -0.75
CA ALA A 19 2.14 -20.11 -0.49
C ALA A 19 3.44 -19.49 -1.03
N ALA A 20 3.37 -18.76 -2.15
CA ALA A 20 4.52 -18.03 -2.67
C ALA A 20 4.98 -16.89 -1.74
N CYS A 21 4.09 -16.36 -0.88
CA CYS A 21 4.41 -15.33 0.10
C CYS A 21 5.12 -15.88 1.36
N ALA A 22 5.04 -17.19 1.62
CA ALA A 22 5.67 -17.83 2.78
C ALA A 22 7.17 -18.12 2.53
N GLY A 23 7.97 -18.04 3.57
CA GLY A 23 9.40 -18.31 3.53
C GLY A 23 9.75 -19.80 3.68
N SER A 24 9.08 -20.52 4.56
CA SER A 24 9.38 -21.90 4.92
C SER A 24 8.57 -22.92 4.13
N ALA A 25 9.16 -24.08 3.83
CA ALA A 25 8.47 -25.19 3.17
C ALA A 25 7.27 -25.71 3.96
N ALA A 26 7.40 -25.76 5.29
CA ALA A 26 6.33 -26.21 6.17
C ALA A 26 5.12 -25.26 6.16
N ALA A 27 5.33 -23.94 6.18
CA ALA A 27 4.26 -22.96 6.06
C ALA A 27 3.60 -23.03 4.67
N LYS A 28 4.38 -23.14 3.60
CA LYS A 28 3.87 -23.30 2.23
C LYS A 28 2.90 -24.48 2.12
N GLN A 29 3.31 -25.63 2.65
CA GLN A 29 2.46 -26.84 2.60
C GLN A 29 1.16 -26.62 3.38
N LYS A 30 1.24 -26.08 4.59
CA LYS A 30 0.05 -25.81 5.41
C LYS A 30 -0.89 -24.78 4.75
N LEU A 31 -0.33 -23.79 4.06
CA LEU A 31 -1.13 -22.79 3.33
C LEU A 31 -1.80 -23.37 2.08
N LEU A 32 -1.16 -24.33 1.40
CA LEU A 32 -1.78 -25.05 0.27
C LEU A 32 -2.94 -25.95 0.74
N ASP A 33 -2.89 -26.44 1.97
CA ASP A 33 -3.93 -27.27 2.58
C ASP A 33 -5.02 -26.44 3.28
N LEU A 34 -4.94 -25.10 3.24
CA LEU A 34 -5.90 -24.21 3.89
C LEU A 34 -7.31 -24.38 3.33
N ARG A 35 -8.29 -24.54 4.21
CA ARG A 35 -9.71 -24.70 3.86
C ARG A 35 -10.55 -23.60 4.48
N PRO A 36 -11.62 -23.14 3.80
CA PRO A 36 -12.55 -22.19 4.36
C PRO A 36 -13.23 -22.74 5.62
N MET A 37 -13.24 -21.96 6.68
CA MET A 37 -13.86 -22.25 7.97
C MET A 37 -15.35 -21.93 7.94
N THR A 38 -16.10 -22.50 8.89
CA THR A 38 -17.54 -22.25 9.06
C THR A 38 -17.87 -21.71 10.46
N ASP A 39 -16.89 -21.49 11.30
CA ASP A 39 -17.03 -20.88 12.61
C ASP A 39 -16.69 -19.39 12.54
N ALA A 40 -17.68 -18.54 12.85
CA ALA A 40 -17.52 -17.09 12.74
C ALA A 40 -16.44 -16.51 13.68
N ALA A 41 -16.28 -17.10 14.88
CA ALA A 41 -15.26 -16.65 15.83
C ALA A 41 -13.85 -16.94 15.31
N LEU A 42 -13.62 -18.18 14.83
CA LEU A 42 -12.32 -18.58 14.26
C LEU A 42 -11.97 -17.77 13.00
N ILE A 43 -12.99 -17.42 12.19
CA ILE A 43 -12.80 -16.58 11.00
C ILE A 43 -12.36 -15.17 11.41
N ARG A 44 -13.05 -14.55 12.40
CA ARG A 44 -12.69 -13.21 12.92
C ARG A 44 -11.27 -13.21 13.49
N ASP A 45 -10.96 -14.16 14.35
CA ASP A 45 -9.62 -14.30 14.93
C ASP A 45 -8.54 -14.40 13.83
N SER A 46 -8.81 -15.19 12.79
CA SER A 46 -7.87 -15.36 11.67
C SER A 46 -7.77 -14.14 10.76
N LEU A 47 -8.82 -13.32 10.63
CA LEU A 47 -8.79 -12.04 9.96
C LEU A 47 -8.02 -10.99 10.78
N ASP A 48 -8.18 -11.01 12.10
CA ASP A 48 -7.44 -10.14 13.03
C ASP A 48 -5.95 -10.45 13.00
N GLU A 49 -5.55 -11.75 13.01
CA GLU A 49 -4.15 -12.17 12.77
C GLU A 49 -3.58 -11.55 11.50
N THR A 50 -4.35 -11.58 10.41
CA THR A 50 -3.95 -11.03 9.12
C THR A 50 -3.83 -9.51 9.17
N THR A 51 -4.74 -8.83 9.88
CA THR A 51 -4.73 -7.37 10.09
C THR A 51 -3.51 -6.93 10.91
N GLU A 52 -3.18 -7.67 11.98
CA GLU A 52 -1.97 -7.43 12.76
C GLU A 52 -0.70 -7.57 11.89
N ALA A 53 -0.62 -8.62 11.06
CA ALA A 53 0.50 -8.80 10.15
C ALA A 53 0.63 -7.66 9.12
N VAL A 54 -0.49 -7.20 8.55
CA VAL A 54 -0.50 -6.04 7.64
C VAL A 54 0.00 -4.79 8.36
N THR A 55 -0.41 -4.56 9.61
CA THR A 55 0.03 -3.44 10.43
C THR A 55 1.55 -3.45 10.63
N VAL A 56 2.13 -4.62 10.94
CA VAL A 56 3.59 -4.78 11.05
C VAL A 56 4.28 -4.52 9.71
N ILE A 57 3.76 -5.10 8.62
CA ILE A 57 4.35 -4.94 7.28
C ILE A 57 4.38 -3.47 6.83
N ILE A 58 3.30 -2.72 7.08
CA ILE A 58 3.22 -1.30 6.74
C ILE A 58 4.18 -0.47 7.60
N SER A 59 4.26 -0.78 8.91
CA SER A 59 5.03 0.02 9.87
C SER A 59 6.54 -0.24 9.78
N LYS A 60 6.96 -1.50 9.58
CA LYS A 60 8.36 -1.95 9.68
C LYS A 60 8.87 -2.74 8.48
N GLY A 61 7.99 -3.11 7.57
CA GLY A 61 8.33 -4.01 6.47
C GLY A 61 8.23 -5.49 6.85
N THR A 62 8.90 -6.33 6.08
CA THR A 62 8.77 -7.80 6.19
C THR A 62 9.51 -8.33 7.40
N VAL A 63 8.84 -9.14 8.22
CA VAL A 63 9.46 -9.86 9.35
C VAL A 63 10.54 -10.83 8.85
N PRO A 64 11.71 -10.87 9.48
CA PRO A 64 12.84 -11.70 9.07
C PRO A 64 12.68 -13.16 9.54
N VAL A 65 11.58 -13.82 9.19
CA VAL A 65 11.40 -15.26 9.51
C VAL A 65 12.49 -16.11 8.83
N GLY A 66 12.91 -15.70 7.62
CA GLY A 66 13.94 -16.40 6.87
C GLY A 66 13.50 -17.80 6.39
N GLN A 67 14.50 -18.60 6.04
CA GLN A 67 14.30 -20.02 5.73
C GLN A 67 14.25 -20.80 7.05
N LEU A 68 13.15 -21.50 7.31
CA LEU A 68 13.04 -22.43 8.44
C LEU A 68 13.24 -23.86 7.94
N TYR A 69 14.11 -24.58 8.62
CA TYR A 69 14.35 -25.99 8.37
C TYR A 69 13.40 -26.88 9.17
N ASP A 70 13.01 -28.00 8.60
CA ASP A 70 12.24 -29.02 9.32
C ASP A 70 13.21 -29.84 10.20
N ILE A 71 13.22 -29.55 11.50
CA ILE A 71 14.09 -30.20 12.47
C ILE A 71 13.40 -31.29 13.29
N ASP A 72 12.15 -31.65 12.97
CA ASP A 72 11.37 -32.60 13.77
C ASP A 72 12.07 -33.97 13.90
N LYS A 73 12.53 -34.52 12.79
CA LYS A 73 13.26 -35.81 12.77
C LYS A 73 14.58 -35.73 13.54
N SER A 74 15.32 -34.65 13.35
CA SER A 74 16.61 -34.41 14.02
C SER A 74 16.42 -34.27 15.52
N MET A 75 15.48 -33.44 15.96
CA MET A 75 15.18 -33.29 17.40
C MET A 75 14.61 -34.56 18.02
N SER A 76 13.79 -35.31 17.29
CA SER A 76 13.30 -36.61 17.76
C SER A 76 14.43 -37.66 17.92
N LEU A 77 15.44 -37.64 17.04
CA LEU A 77 16.62 -38.49 17.15
C LEU A 77 17.46 -38.10 18.38
N ALA A 78 17.74 -36.80 18.53
CA ALA A 78 18.48 -36.31 19.71
C ALA A 78 17.79 -36.67 21.05
N LYS A 79 16.46 -36.50 21.12
CA LYS A 79 15.65 -36.87 22.30
C LYS A 79 15.79 -38.35 22.70
N LYS A 80 16.00 -39.23 21.69
CA LYS A 80 16.22 -40.67 21.91
C LYS A 80 17.67 -41.00 22.26
N GLY A 81 18.56 -40.00 22.42
CA GLY A 81 19.98 -40.18 22.72
C GLY A 81 20.83 -40.43 21.44
N GLY A 82 20.31 -40.24 20.26
CA GLY A 82 21.06 -40.30 19.00
C GLY A 82 21.91 -39.05 18.77
N SER A 83 23.09 -39.24 18.13
CA SER A 83 23.96 -38.15 17.74
C SER A 83 23.52 -37.54 16.38
N LEU A 84 23.46 -36.23 16.32
CA LEU A 84 23.14 -35.46 15.11
C LEU A 84 24.41 -35.21 14.29
N THR A 85 24.24 -35.08 12.98
CA THR A 85 25.30 -34.61 12.06
C THR A 85 25.53 -33.10 12.20
N MET A 86 26.67 -32.61 11.71
CA MET A 86 26.98 -31.17 11.67
C MET A 86 25.88 -30.38 10.95
N ARG A 87 25.44 -30.87 9.79
CA ARG A 87 24.32 -30.28 9.04
C ARG A 87 23.04 -30.15 9.86
N GLN A 88 22.62 -31.21 10.56
CA GLN A 88 21.40 -31.17 11.38
C GLN A 88 21.52 -30.18 12.54
N LEU A 89 22.69 -30.07 13.17
CA LEU A 89 22.94 -29.08 14.22
C LEU A 89 22.93 -27.65 13.68
N LEU A 90 23.47 -27.42 12.47
CA LEU A 90 23.40 -26.12 11.79
C LEU A 90 21.95 -25.75 11.43
N GLU A 91 21.14 -26.70 10.96
CA GLU A 91 19.70 -26.46 10.68
C GLU A 91 18.96 -26.03 11.95
N ILE A 92 19.26 -26.67 13.11
CA ILE A 92 18.74 -26.26 14.42
C ILE A 92 19.22 -24.84 14.76
N LEU A 93 20.52 -24.57 14.64
CA LEU A 93 21.11 -23.25 14.91
C LEU A 93 20.47 -22.13 14.09
N TYR A 94 20.24 -22.37 12.79
CA TYR A 94 19.58 -21.40 11.94
C TYR A 94 18.16 -21.08 12.40
N ASN A 95 17.40 -22.10 12.81
CA ASN A 95 16.04 -21.89 13.35
C ASN A 95 16.08 -21.10 14.67
N LEU A 96 17.02 -21.38 15.57
CA LEU A 96 17.19 -20.65 16.84
C LEU A 96 17.56 -19.18 16.57
N LYS A 97 18.56 -18.93 15.73
CA LYS A 97 18.96 -17.56 15.33
C LYS A 97 17.82 -16.81 14.64
N ALA A 98 16.98 -17.48 13.83
CA ALA A 98 15.81 -16.89 13.21
C ALA A 98 14.79 -16.44 14.25
N ALA A 99 14.50 -17.27 15.26
CA ALA A 99 13.60 -16.93 16.37
C ALA A 99 14.11 -15.70 17.15
N GLY A 100 15.40 -15.65 17.48
CA GLY A 100 16.02 -14.49 18.14
C GLY A 100 15.91 -13.19 17.33
N LYS A 101 16.09 -13.27 16.00
CA LYS A 101 15.90 -12.11 15.09
C LYS A 101 14.45 -11.64 15.08
N VAL A 102 13.49 -12.56 15.01
CA VAL A 102 12.05 -12.24 15.03
C VAL A 102 11.65 -11.57 16.34
N ILE A 103 12.08 -12.12 17.49
CA ILE A 103 11.83 -11.53 18.81
C ILE A 103 12.36 -10.08 18.85
N SER A 104 13.59 -9.86 18.39
CA SER A 104 14.22 -8.53 18.39
C SER A 104 13.50 -7.56 17.45
N PHE A 105 13.05 -8.03 16.28
CA PHE A 105 12.31 -7.23 15.31
C PHE A 105 10.94 -6.80 15.83
N LEU A 106 10.22 -7.68 16.53
CA LEU A 106 8.88 -7.42 17.04
C LEU A 106 8.85 -6.62 18.35
N LYS A 107 9.99 -6.51 19.08
CA LYS A 107 10.09 -5.81 20.38
C LYS A 107 10.00 -4.28 20.32
N SER A 108 10.04 -3.62 19.16
CA SER A 108 10.14 -2.15 19.06
C SER A 108 8.84 -1.50 18.58
N ASP A 109 8.53 -0.31 19.09
CA ASP A 109 7.54 0.74 18.69
C ASP A 109 6.36 0.35 17.76
N LEU A 110 5.77 -0.83 17.97
CA LEU A 110 4.53 -1.24 17.33
C LEU A 110 3.33 -0.93 18.23
N PRO A 111 2.14 -0.72 17.67
CA PRO A 111 0.91 -0.74 18.46
C PRO A 111 0.75 -2.10 19.14
N VAL A 112 -0.12 -2.19 20.12
CA VAL A 112 -0.43 -3.47 20.79
C VAL A 112 -1.05 -4.42 19.78
N LEU A 113 -0.43 -5.59 19.58
CA LEU A 113 -0.81 -6.63 18.63
C LEU A 113 -1.02 -7.95 19.39
N PRO A 114 -2.23 -8.20 19.95
CA PRO A 114 -2.46 -9.26 20.92
C PRO A 114 -1.98 -10.64 20.47
N VAL A 115 -2.22 -11.00 19.20
CA VAL A 115 -1.84 -12.32 18.67
C VAL A 115 -0.33 -12.40 18.42
N ILE A 116 0.23 -11.43 17.69
CA ILE A 116 1.66 -11.41 17.34
C ILE A 116 2.52 -11.22 18.61
N ASP A 117 2.10 -10.36 19.54
CA ASP A 117 2.76 -10.17 20.82
C ASP A 117 2.72 -11.45 21.67
N GLY A 118 1.57 -12.14 21.70
CA GLY A 118 1.45 -13.43 22.40
C GLY A 118 2.37 -14.50 21.83
N ILE A 119 2.52 -14.58 20.51
CA ILE A 119 3.46 -15.50 19.86
C ILE A 119 4.91 -15.09 20.16
N ARG A 120 5.25 -13.80 20.06
CA ARG A 120 6.58 -13.27 20.39
C ARG A 120 7.00 -13.63 21.82
N ASP A 121 6.11 -13.44 22.78
CA ASP A 121 6.38 -13.67 24.19
C ASP A 121 6.47 -15.14 24.55
N ALA A 122 5.89 -16.04 23.73
CA ALA A 122 6.00 -17.48 23.83
C ALA A 122 7.25 -18.06 23.12
N LEU A 123 7.98 -17.24 22.34
CA LEU A 123 9.25 -17.65 21.73
C LEU A 123 10.40 -17.56 22.75
N GLU A 124 11.23 -18.59 22.78
CA GLU A 124 12.39 -18.65 23.67
C GLU A 124 13.72 -18.52 22.89
N THR A 125 14.75 -17.99 23.55
CA THR A 125 16.10 -17.87 22.99
C THR A 125 17.06 -18.81 23.72
N PHE A 126 18.05 -19.34 23.02
CA PHE A 126 19.01 -20.33 23.55
C PHE A 126 20.45 -19.88 23.26
N PRO A 127 20.89 -18.71 23.79
CA PRO A 127 22.18 -18.13 23.44
C PRO A 127 23.36 -19.07 23.75
N GLY A 128 23.31 -19.84 24.87
CA GLY A 128 24.36 -20.78 25.18
C GLY A 128 24.46 -21.96 24.22
N LEU A 129 23.33 -22.50 23.74
CA LEU A 129 23.30 -23.56 22.74
C LEU A 129 23.77 -23.02 21.38
N GLU A 130 23.28 -21.83 20.99
CA GLU A 130 23.66 -21.15 19.74
C GLU A 130 25.18 -20.91 19.67
N GLU A 131 25.77 -20.37 20.75
CA GLU A 131 27.21 -20.10 20.85
C GLU A 131 28.02 -21.39 20.77
N ASN A 132 27.57 -22.46 21.48
CA ASN A 132 28.29 -23.74 21.46
C ASN A 132 28.29 -24.37 20.07
N ILE A 133 27.14 -24.38 19.34
CA ILE A 133 27.10 -24.95 17.98
C ILE A 133 27.93 -24.08 17.04
N ASP A 134 27.79 -22.78 17.07
CA ASP A 134 28.48 -21.81 16.19
C ASP A 134 30.02 -21.87 16.37
N ARG A 135 30.46 -22.06 17.61
CA ARG A 135 31.90 -22.23 17.95
C ARG A 135 32.46 -23.53 17.45
N CYS A 136 31.67 -24.63 17.51
CA CYS A 136 32.16 -25.97 17.18
C CYS A 136 32.06 -26.32 15.71
N ILE A 137 31.07 -25.80 14.96
CA ILE A 137 30.76 -26.20 13.59
C ILE A 137 30.93 -25.00 12.63
N ILE A 138 31.82 -25.13 11.65
CA ILE A 138 32.08 -24.11 10.62
C ILE A 138 31.14 -24.30 9.42
N SER A 139 31.00 -25.56 8.97
CA SER A 139 30.16 -25.91 7.83
C SER A 139 29.54 -27.30 7.98
N GLU A 140 28.73 -27.71 7.00
CA GLU A 140 28.10 -29.05 7.01
C GLU A 140 29.10 -30.21 7.12
N ASP A 141 30.34 -30.02 6.67
CA ASP A 141 31.39 -31.04 6.58
C ASP A 141 32.65 -30.70 7.42
N GLU A 142 32.66 -29.53 8.09
CA GLU A 142 33.83 -29.02 8.77
C GLU A 142 33.56 -28.60 10.21
N MET A 143 34.28 -29.26 11.14
CA MET A 143 34.29 -28.89 12.55
C MET A 143 35.46 -27.96 12.86
N ALA A 144 35.25 -26.95 13.68
CA ALA A 144 36.30 -26.01 14.06
C ALA A 144 37.41 -26.69 14.87
N ASP A 145 38.67 -26.28 14.61
CA ASP A 145 39.83 -26.81 15.37
C ASP A 145 39.74 -26.55 16.88
N ASN A 146 39.11 -25.48 17.27
CA ASN A 146 38.90 -25.08 18.68
C ASN A 146 37.58 -25.61 19.25
N ALA A 147 36.88 -26.51 18.57
CA ALA A 147 35.66 -27.15 19.09
C ALA A 147 35.92 -27.84 20.43
N SER A 148 37.10 -28.50 20.57
CA SER A 148 37.61 -28.95 21.87
C SER A 148 39.12 -28.80 21.95
N PRO A 149 39.72 -28.67 23.19
CA PRO A 149 41.17 -28.67 23.36
C PRO A 149 41.82 -29.96 22.81
N LYS A 150 41.14 -31.09 22.99
CA LYS A 150 41.63 -32.41 22.54
C LYS A 150 41.64 -32.51 21.02
N LEU A 151 40.60 -32.04 20.31
CA LEU A 151 40.54 -32.02 18.84
C LEU A 151 41.68 -31.17 18.27
N LYS A 152 41.92 -30.01 18.84
CA LYS A 152 43.00 -29.10 18.47
C LYS A 152 44.37 -29.78 18.58
N ASP A 153 44.60 -30.50 19.70
CA ASP A 153 45.89 -31.23 19.91
C ASP A 153 46.05 -32.42 18.92
N ILE A 154 44.96 -33.17 18.65
CA ILE A 154 44.97 -34.26 17.66
C ILE A 154 45.29 -33.68 16.27
N ARG A 155 44.64 -32.66 15.80
CA ARG A 155 44.88 -32.06 14.46
C ARG A 155 46.30 -31.48 14.33
N ARG A 156 46.81 -30.86 15.42
CA ARG A 156 48.18 -30.39 15.45
C ARG A 156 49.17 -31.58 15.31
N ASN A 157 48.87 -32.72 15.97
CA ASN A 157 49.70 -33.93 15.86
C ASN A 157 49.59 -34.58 14.47
N ILE A 158 48.40 -34.62 13.85
CA ILE A 158 48.20 -35.06 12.46
C ILE A 158 49.06 -34.21 11.49
N ALA A 159 49.04 -32.89 11.62
CA ALA A 159 49.84 -32.00 10.81
C ALA A 159 51.35 -32.31 10.97
N ARG A 160 51.83 -32.45 12.23
CA ARG A 160 53.22 -32.81 12.51
C ARG A 160 53.62 -34.18 11.91
N GLN A 161 52.70 -35.14 11.99
CA GLN A 161 52.95 -36.51 11.47
C GLN A 161 52.99 -36.51 9.97
N ASN A 162 52.12 -35.77 9.33
CA ASN A 162 52.15 -35.55 7.86
C ASN A 162 53.46 -34.92 7.39
N ASP A 163 53.96 -33.93 8.12
CA ASP A 163 55.25 -33.29 7.80
C ASP A 163 56.42 -34.26 8.02
N ALA A 164 56.38 -35.07 9.05
CA ALA A 164 57.40 -36.09 9.33
C ALA A 164 57.43 -37.17 8.21
N ILE A 165 56.24 -37.63 7.80
CA ILE A 165 56.11 -38.58 6.66
C ILE A 165 56.67 -37.98 5.38
N ARG A 166 56.27 -36.74 5.03
CA ARG A 166 56.72 -36.05 3.83
C ARG A 166 58.24 -35.87 3.82
N ASN A 167 58.82 -35.45 4.91
CA ASN A 167 60.28 -35.31 5.05
C ASN A 167 60.98 -36.66 4.89
N ARG A 168 60.46 -37.72 5.51
CA ARG A 168 61.03 -39.05 5.36
C ARG A 168 60.97 -39.59 3.96
N LEU A 169 59.84 -39.42 3.29
CA LEU A 169 59.63 -39.81 1.89
C LEU A 169 60.49 -38.96 0.95
N ASN A 170 60.61 -37.66 1.12
CA ASN A 170 61.51 -36.81 0.34
C ASN A 170 62.96 -37.23 0.45
N ASN A 171 63.41 -37.65 1.63
CA ASN A 171 64.77 -38.21 1.81
C ASN A 171 64.96 -39.53 1.00
N ILE A 172 63.91 -40.37 0.92
CA ILE A 172 63.92 -41.59 0.15
C ILE A 172 63.96 -41.27 -1.37
N LEU A 173 63.08 -40.34 -1.84
CA LEU A 173 62.99 -39.94 -3.24
C LEU A 173 64.30 -39.30 -3.76
N ASN A 174 65.03 -38.58 -2.87
CA ASN A 174 66.26 -37.88 -3.21
C ASN A 174 67.52 -38.76 -3.08
N SER A 175 67.43 -39.99 -2.52
CA SER A 175 68.60 -40.90 -2.39
C SER A 175 68.98 -41.52 -3.74
N GLN A 176 70.26 -41.51 -4.07
CA GLN A 176 70.77 -42.09 -5.37
C GLN A 176 70.37 -43.53 -5.52
N ASN A 177 70.41 -44.33 -4.48
CA ASN A 177 70.09 -45.75 -4.52
C ASN A 177 68.57 -46.01 -4.73
N SER A 178 67.73 -45.21 -4.22
CA SER A 178 66.28 -45.41 -4.35
C SER A 178 65.71 -44.91 -5.68
N ARG A 179 66.30 -43.89 -6.28
CA ARG A 179 65.93 -43.36 -7.59
C ARG A 179 65.93 -44.41 -8.71
N THR A 180 66.83 -45.38 -8.68
CA THR A 180 66.89 -46.45 -9.68
C THR A 180 65.70 -47.40 -9.58
N TYR A 181 65.14 -47.59 -8.41
CA TYR A 181 64.01 -48.47 -8.15
C TYR A 181 62.62 -47.83 -8.34
N LEU A 182 62.56 -46.53 -8.29
CA LEU A 182 61.29 -45.79 -8.43
C LEU A 182 60.86 -45.70 -9.90
N GLN A 183 59.56 -45.83 -10.15
CA GLN A 183 58.90 -45.52 -11.42
C GLN A 183 58.85 -44.03 -11.67
N ASP A 184 58.43 -43.28 -10.68
CA ASP A 184 58.36 -41.82 -10.63
C ASP A 184 58.83 -41.33 -9.26
N THR A 185 59.33 -40.07 -9.20
CA THR A 185 59.80 -39.43 -7.97
C THR A 185 58.65 -38.62 -7.27
N ILE A 186 57.49 -39.27 -7.09
CA ILE A 186 56.31 -38.69 -6.50
C ILE A 186 55.86 -39.49 -5.26
N VAL A 187 55.17 -38.82 -4.35
CA VAL A 187 54.49 -39.46 -3.25
C VAL A 187 53.01 -39.56 -3.60
N THR A 188 52.42 -40.72 -3.40
CA THR A 188 50.97 -40.93 -3.61
C THR A 188 50.34 -41.48 -2.36
N ILE A 189 48.98 -41.44 -2.27
CA ILE A 189 48.22 -42.06 -1.18
C ILE A 189 47.44 -43.23 -1.76
N ARG A 190 47.52 -44.39 -1.12
CA ARG A 190 46.73 -45.60 -1.39
C ARG A 190 46.16 -46.11 -0.08
N ASP A 191 44.88 -46.39 0.00
CA ASP A 191 44.19 -46.85 1.23
C ASP A 191 44.47 -45.98 2.47
N GLY A 192 44.62 -44.64 2.21
CA GLY A 192 44.90 -43.68 3.28
C GLY A 192 46.33 -43.69 3.82
N ARG A 193 47.26 -44.36 3.09
CA ARG A 193 48.70 -44.46 3.47
C ARG A 193 49.56 -43.78 2.40
N TYR A 194 50.59 -43.12 2.82
CA TYR A 194 51.58 -42.54 1.97
C TYR A 194 52.50 -43.65 1.41
N VAL A 195 52.58 -43.76 0.07
CA VAL A 195 53.32 -44.79 -0.68
C VAL A 195 54.15 -44.15 -1.79
N VAL A 196 55.13 -44.89 -2.29
CA VAL A 196 55.92 -44.49 -3.45
C VAL A 196 55.75 -45.51 -4.59
N PRO A 197 55.70 -45.06 -5.85
CA PRO A 197 55.60 -45.95 -7.00
C PRO A 197 56.99 -46.60 -7.32
N VAL A 198 57.09 -47.89 -7.20
CA VAL A 198 58.33 -48.72 -7.45
C VAL A 198 58.12 -49.58 -8.70
N LYS A 199 59.11 -49.69 -9.56
CA LYS A 199 59.07 -50.61 -10.71
C LYS A 199 58.88 -52.04 -10.23
N ALA A 200 57.99 -52.80 -10.81
CA ALA A 200 57.65 -54.15 -10.40
C ALA A 200 58.91 -55.08 -10.36
N GLU A 201 59.89 -54.91 -11.26
CA GLU A 201 61.15 -55.63 -11.28
C GLU A 201 62.04 -55.37 -10.07
N HIS A 202 61.89 -54.28 -9.39
CA HIS A 202 62.68 -53.91 -8.19
C HIS A 202 61.95 -54.10 -6.87
N ARG A 203 60.75 -54.69 -6.88
CA ARG A 203 59.93 -54.94 -5.66
C ARG A 203 60.69 -55.60 -4.54
N SER A 204 61.49 -56.67 -4.85
CA SER A 204 62.26 -57.44 -3.87
C SER A 204 63.44 -56.69 -3.23
N ARG A 205 63.93 -55.64 -3.92
CA ARG A 205 65.05 -54.80 -3.46
C ARG A 205 64.62 -53.54 -2.73
N PHE A 206 63.32 -53.21 -2.75
CA PHE A 206 62.75 -52.01 -2.05
C PHE A 206 62.00 -52.46 -0.79
N PRO A 207 62.53 -52.27 0.46
CA PRO A 207 61.94 -52.78 1.64
C PRO A 207 60.68 -51.97 1.99
N GLY A 208 59.56 -52.65 2.08
CA GLY A 208 58.27 -52.02 2.44
C GLY A 208 57.07 -52.92 2.19
N ILE A 209 55.86 -52.41 2.54
CA ILE A 209 54.59 -53.10 2.39
C ILE A 209 53.91 -52.65 1.06
N VAL A 210 53.46 -53.60 0.25
CA VAL A 210 52.70 -53.34 -0.98
C VAL A 210 51.25 -53.09 -0.65
N HIS A 211 50.73 -51.94 -1.12
CA HIS A 211 49.31 -51.57 -0.91
C HIS A 211 48.52 -51.68 -2.19
N ASP A 212 49.14 -51.39 -3.35
CA ASP A 212 48.41 -51.36 -4.61
C ASP A 212 49.39 -51.69 -5.80
N GLN A 213 48.81 -52.02 -6.97
CA GLN A 213 49.57 -52.27 -8.21
C GLN A 213 48.84 -51.57 -9.38
N SER A 214 49.59 -51.00 -10.28
CA SER A 214 49.05 -50.42 -11.52
C SER A 214 48.30 -51.47 -12.36
N SER A 215 47.34 -51.06 -13.16
CA SER A 215 46.53 -51.93 -14.02
C SER A 215 47.35 -52.72 -15.01
N THR A 216 48.54 -52.25 -15.43
CA THR A 216 49.45 -52.90 -16.25
C THR A 216 50.45 -53.84 -15.56
N GLY A 217 50.43 -53.85 -14.22
CA GLY A 217 51.37 -54.59 -13.39
C GLY A 217 52.81 -54.05 -13.35
N ALA A 218 53.10 -52.98 -14.10
CA ALA A 218 54.48 -52.47 -14.23
C ALA A 218 54.97 -51.64 -13.04
N THR A 219 54.05 -51.12 -12.24
CA THR A 219 54.31 -50.26 -11.03
C THR A 219 53.62 -50.84 -9.80
N VAL A 220 54.38 -50.94 -8.71
CA VAL A 220 53.84 -51.37 -7.38
C VAL A 220 53.95 -50.23 -6.44
N PHE A 221 52.83 -49.90 -5.76
CA PHE A 221 52.77 -48.84 -4.75
C PHE A 221 53.19 -49.42 -3.39
N ILE A 222 54.40 -49.04 -2.95
CA ILE A 222 55.03 -49.57 -1.77
C ILE A 222 55.06 -48.50 -0.68
N GLU A 223 54.60 -48.87 0.52
CA GLU A 223 54.86 -48.13 1.77
C GLU A 223 56.26 -48.47 2.24
N PRO A 224 57.22 -47.52 2.25
CA PRO A 224 58.60 -47.85 2.69
C PRO A 224 58.63 -48.27 4.14
N GLN A 225 59.40 -49.27 4.52
CA GLN A 225 59.53 -49.83 5.86
C GLN A 225 59.76 -48.71 6.93
N SER A 226 60.54 -47.67 6.56
CA SER A 226 60.86 -46.55 7.45
C SER A 226 59.70 -45.53 7.62
N VAL A 227 58.56 -45.69 6.92
CA VAL A 227 57.36 -44.84 7.00
C VAL A 227 56.16 -45.58 7.61
N VAL A 228 56.22 -46.93 7.74
CA VAL A 228 55.14 -47.79 8.24
C VAL A 228 54.67 -47.33 9.61
N ASN A 229 55.55 -47.10 10.59
CA ASN A 229 55.16 -46.66 11.93
C ASN A 229 54.51 -45.25 11.88
N LEU A 230 55.09 -44.36 11.09
CA LEU A 230 54.55 -43.01 10.94
C LEU A 230 53.13 -43.01 10.29
N ASN A 231 52.88 -43.84 9.31
CA ASN A 231 51.56 -44.02 8.73
C ASN A 231 50.57 -44.68 9.68
N ASN A 232 51.03 -45.64 10.53
CA ASN A 232 50.21 -46.25 11.58
C ASN A 232 49.79 -45.20 12.64
N GLU A 233 50.75 -44.42 13.14
CA GLU A 233 50.47 -43.31 14.08
C GLU A 233 49.55 -42.27 13.47
N LEU A 234 49.74 -41.92 12.18
CA LEU A 234 48.83 -41.01 11.45
C LEU A 234 47.40 -41.56 11.41
N ARG A 235 47.27 -42.88 11.14
CA ARG A 235 45.97 -43.56 11.11
C ARG A 235 45.31 -43.60 12.46
N GLU A 236 46.07 -43.89 13.53
CA GLU A 236 45.58 -43.84 14.93
C GLU A 236 45.07 -42.41 15.29
N LEU A 237 45.81 -41.37 14.91
CA LEU A 237 45.42 -39.98 15.10
C LEU A 237 44.15 -39.62 14.32
N GLN A 238 44.02 -40.09 13.07
CA GLN A 238 42.80 -39.87 12.27
C GLN A 238 41.56 -40.56 12.91
N LEU A 239 41.73 -41.78 13.42
CA LEU A 239 40.67 -42.49 14.15
C LEU A 239 40.32 -41.75 15.44
N ALA A 240 41.34 -41.28 16.17
CA ALA A 240 41.12 -40.47 17.36
C ALA A 240 40.42 -39.15 17.09
N GLU A 241 40.70 -38.50 15.95
CA GLU A 241 39.98 -37.33 15.47
C GLU A 241 38.50 -37.64 15.25
N GLN A 242 38.20 -38.71 14.53
CA GLN A 242 36.83 -39.12 14.26
C GLN A 242 36.04 -39.41 15.51
N VAL A 243 36.64 -40.17 16.48
CA VAL A 243 36.01 -40.44 17.77
C VAL A 243 35.76 -39.16 18.57
N GLU A 244 36.70 -38.20 18.52
CA GLU A 244 36.51 -36.93 19.23
C GLU A 244 35.41 -36.05 18.57
N ILE A 245 35.33 -36.03 17.25
CA ILE A 245 34.23 -35.36 16.51
C ILE A 245 32.89 -35.97 16.90
N GLU A 246 32.77 -37.30 16.90
CA GLU A 246 31.55 -38.00 17.32
C GLU A 246 31.18 -37.68 18.76
N ARG A 247 32.16 -37.59 19.69
CA ARG A 247 31.91 -37.19 21.06
C ARG A 247 31.35 -35.76 21.15
N ILE A 248 31.95 -34.81 20.42
CA ILE A 248 31.48 -33.40 20.40
C ILE A 248 30.08 -33.32 19.82
N LEU A 249 29.79 -34.02 18.72
CA LEU A 249 28.47 -34.07 18.11
C LEU A 249 27.44 -34.69 19.11
N ALA A 250 27.78 -35.72 19.85
CA ALA A 250 26.91 -36.30 20.85
C ALA A 250 26.63 -35.32 22.01
N GLU A 251 27.64 -34.58 22.49
CA GLU A 251 27.46 -33.53 23.50
C GLU A 251 26.52 -32.40 23.01
N LEU A 252 26.74 -31.88 21.81
CA LEU A 252 25.88 -30.84 21.23
C LEU A 252 24.46 -31.39 21.01
N SER A 253 24.32 -32.63 20.58
CA SER A 253 23.01 -33.29 20.42
C SER A 253 22.27 -33.45 21.73
N SER A 254 23.00 -33.85 22.82
CA SER A 254 22.43 -33.93 24.16
C SER A 254 21.98 -32.58 24.70
N ALA A 255 22.79 -31.52 24.48
CA ALA A 255 22.42 -30.15 24.86
C ALA A 255 21.17 -29.65 24.10
N ALA A 256 21.04 -29.97 22.82
CA ALA A 256 19.82 -29.67 22.07
C ALA A 256 18.61 -30.46 22.58
N ALA A 257 18.81 -31.76 22.95
CA ALA A 257 17.76 -32.62 23.45
C ALA A 257 17.20 -32.17 24.83
N GLU A 258 18.01 -31.55 25.68
CA GLU A 258 17.57 -30.96 26.96
C GLU A 258 16.48 -29.92 26.75
N HIS A 259 16.55 -29.17 25.65
CA HIS A 259 15.59 -28.14 25.29
C HIS A 259 14.55 -28.57 24.23
N TYR A 260 14.38 -29.89 24.03
CA TYR A 260 13.53 -30.47 23.00
C TYR A 260 12.13 -29.81 22.88
N SER A 261 11.41 -29.76 24.01
CA SER A 261 10.02 -29.25 24.00
C SER A 261 9.92 -27.78 23.63
N MET A 262 10.87 -26.98 24.10
CA MET A 262 10.93 -25.53 23.85
C MET A 262 11.33 -25.24 22.41
N ILE A 263 12.37 -25.93 21.88
CA ILE A 263 12.81 -25.78 20.48
C ILE A 263 11.70 -26.19 19.51
N MET A 264 10.99 -27.30 19.81
CA MET A 264 9.86 -27.75 18.98
C MET A 264 8.66 -26.81 19.06
N ASN A 265 8.43 -26.18 20.22
CA ASN A 265 7.42 -25.11 20.33
C ASN A 265 7.81 -23.90 19.51
N ASN A 266 9.06 -23.44 19.59
CA ASN A 266 9.56 -22.35 18.74
C ASN A 266 9.35 -22.62 17.25
N GLN A 267 9.65 -23.84 16.79
CA GLN A 267 9.42 -24.20 15.38
C GLN A 267 7.95 -24.06 14.98
N LYS A 268 7.01 -24.53 15.84
CA LYS A 268 5.57 -24.41 15.57
C LYS A 268 5.14 -22.94 15.50
N LEU A 269 5.58 -22.12 16.46
CA LEU A 269 5.27 -20.70 16.53
C LEU A 269 5.87 -19.92 15.35
N MET A 270 7.10 -20.24 14.95
CA MET A 270 7.75 -19.62 13.79
C MET A 270 7.05 -19.98 12.49
N ILE A 271 6.59 -21.23 12.31
CA ILE A 271 5.78 -21.63 11.15
C ILE A 271 4.43 -20.90 11.17
N MET A 272 3.79 -20.75 12.32
CA MET A 272 2.54 -20.00 12.48
C MET A 272 2.73 -18.52 12.10
N LEU A 273 3.78 -17.87 12.57
CA LEU A 273 4.14 -16.51 12.18
C LEU A 273 4.37 -16.39 10.68
N ASP A 274 5.10 -17.32 10.06
CA ASP A 274 5.34 -17.32 8.62
C ASP A 274 4.03 -17.40 7.83
N MET A 275 3.06 -18.21 8.29
CA MET A 275 1.72 -18.28 7.70
C MET A 275 0.94 -16.98 7.87
N ILE A 276 0.94 -16.39 9.07
CA ILE A 276 0.27 -15.11 9.37
C ILE A 276 0.87 -13.99 8.50
N PHE A 277 2.19 -13.91 8.42
CA PHE A 277 2.85 -12.91 7.58
C PHE A 277 2.70 -13.18 6.07
N ALA A 278 2.54 -14.42 5.64
CA ALA A 278 2.20 -14.75 4.25
C ALA A 278 0.81 -14.21 3.88
N LYS A 279 -0.20 -14.35 4.77
CA LYS A 279 -1.54 -13.75 4.61
C LYS A 279 -1.45 -12.24 4.54
N GLY A 280 -0.69 -11.60 5.43
CA GLY A 280 -0.45 -10.15 5.43
C GLY A 280 0.22 -9.64 4.16
N LYS A 281 1.25 -10.34 3.65
CA LYS A 281 1.92 -10.01 2.37
C LYS A 281 0.96 -10.11 1.18
N LEU A 282 0.15 -11.17 1.13
CA LEU A 282 -0.86 -11.34 0.09
C LEU A 282 -1.89 -10.21 0.15
N SER A 283 -2.37 -9.86 1.35
CA SER A 283 -3.28 -8.72 1.57
C SER A 283 -2.68 -7.42 1.03
N ALA A 284 -1.45 -7.09 1.40
CA ALA A 284 -0.76 -5.89 0.93
C ALA A 284 -0.59 -5.86 -0.60
N ALA A 285 -0.23 -7.01 -1.22
CA ALA A 285 -0.06 -7.13 -2.67
C ALA A 285 -1.37 -6.89 -3.44
N MET A 286 -2.51 -7.36 -2.90
CA MET A 286 -3.83 -7.20 -3.52
C MET A 286 -4.55 -5.91 -3.09
N LYS A 287 -3.96 -5.10 -2.20
CA LYS A 287 -4.64 -3.99 -1.51
C LYS A 287 -5.95 -4.49 -0.88
N GLY A 288 -5.84 -5.59 -0.15
CA GLY A 288 -6.95 -6.24 0.53
C GLY A 288 -7.27 -5.60 1.86
N GLU A 289 -8.55 -5.61 2.23
CA GLU A 289 -9.07 -5.15 3.51
C GLU A 289 -9.79 -6.28 4.23
N SER A 290 -9.86 -6.22 5.55
CA SER A 290 -10.63 -7.16 6.35
C SER A 290 -12.13 -6.90 6.15
N PRO A 291 -12.92 -7.87 5.65
CA PRO A 291 -14.36 -7.71 5.59
C PRO A 291 -15.00 -7.89 6.97
N HIS A 292 -16.13 -7.23 7.22
CA HIS A 292 -16.94 -7.50 8.40
C HIS A 292 -17.66 -8.85 8.26
N ILE A 293 -17.48 -9.73 9.24
CA ILE A 293 -18.20 -11.01 9.30
C ILE A 293 -19.50 -10.81 10.08
N ASP A 294 -20.62 -10.96 9.37
CA ASP A 294 -21.98 -10.79 9.88
C ASP A 294 -22.71 -12.14 9.81
N GLU A 295 -23.04 -12.72 10.96
CA GLU A 295 -23.61 -14.07 11.07
C GLU A 295 -25.01 -14.22 10.42
N ASN A 296 -25.79 -13.14 10.41
CA ASN A 296 -27.15 -13.11 9.87
C ASN A 296 -27.28 -12.16 8.68
N GLY A 297 -26.14 -11.73 8.12
CA GLY A 297 -26.09 -10.64 7.20
C GLY A 297 -26.24 -11.04 5.74
N ALA A 298 -26.25 -9.99 4.93
CA ALA A 298 -26.14 -10.09 3.49
C ALA A 298 -24.68 -10.09 3.02
N VAL A 299 -24.41 -10.64 1.87
CA VAL A 299 -23.22 -10.34 1.08
C VAL A 299 -23.34 -8.88 0.63
N ILE A 300 -22.48 -8.02 1.11
CA ILE A 300 -22.34 -6.63 0.67
C ILE A 300 -20.88 -6.41 0.32
N LEU A 301 -20.57 -6.47 -0.95
CA LEU A 301 -19.24 -6.23 -1.47
C LEU A 301 -19.20 -4.84 -2.11
N LYS A 302 -18.31 -3.97 -1.63
CA LYS A 302 -18.08 -2.63 -2.14
C LYS A 302 -16.73 -2.55 -2.82
N GLN A 303 -16.68 -2.04 -4.04
CA GLN A 303 -15.47 -1.91 -4.84
C GLN A 303 -14.67 -3.23 -4.94
N ALA A 304 -15.39 -4.36 -5.02
CA ALA A 304 -14.80 -5.68 -5.09
C ALA A 304 -14.05 -5.87 -6.42
N ARG A 305 -12.83 -6.39 -6.33
CA ARG A 305 -11.97 -6.67 -7.49
C ARG A 305 -11.64 -8.16 -7.51
N HIS A 306 -11.62 -8.75 -8.70
CA HIS A 306 -11.21 -10.14 -8.84
C HIS A 306 -9.71 -10.29 -8.60
N PRO A 307 -9.26 -11.07 -7.58
CA PRO A 307 -7.87 -11.09 -7.16
C PRO A 307 -6.88 -11.65 -8.18
N LEU A 308 -7.35 -12.41 -9.16
CA LEU A 308 -6.52 -13.02 -10.21
C LEU A 308 -6.44 -12.18 -11.50
N ILE A 309 -7.14 -11.05 -11.56
CA ILE A 309 -7.05 -10.11 -12.68
C ILE A 309 -6.03 -9.02 -12.33
N ASP A 310 -5.25 -8.60 -13.33
CA ASP A 310 -4.27 -7.53 -13.20
C ASP A 310 -4.90 -6.29 -12.53
N PRO A 311 -4.29 -5.74 -11.46
CA PRO A 311 -4.80 -4.56 -10.76
C PRO A 311 -5.01 -3.33 -11.63
N GLY A 312 -4.27 -3.20 -12.75
CA GLY A 312 -4.43 -2.10 -13.72
C GLY A 312 -5.59 -2.29 -14.70
N LYS A 313 -6.16 -3.50 -14.78
CA LYS A 313 -7.24 -3.84 -15.72
C LYS A 313 -8.55 -4.17 -15.03
N VAL A 314 -8.51 -4.59 -13.77
CA VAL A 314 -9.70 -4.98 -13.01
C VAL A 314 -10.57 -3.76 -12.72
N VAL A 315 -11.85 -3.88 -13.03
CA VAL A 315 -12.85 -2.85 -12.69
C VAL A 315 -13.52 -3.23 -11.37
N PRO A 316 -13.51 -2.33 -10.37
CA PRO A 316 -14.20 -2.55 -9.11
C PRO A 316 -15.71 -2.65 -9.31
N THR A 317 -16.36 -3.61 -8.66
CA THR A 317 -17.79 -3.86 -8.78
C THR A 317 -18.45 -3.91 -7.41
N ASP A 318 -19.64 -3.31 -7.27
CA ASP A 318 -20.47 -3.41 -6.07
C ASP A 318 -21.49 -4.54 -6.27
N VAL A 319 -21.59 -5.43 -5.28
CA VAL A 319 -22.55 -6.55 -5.31
C VAL A 319 -23.22 -6.68 -3.96
N SER A 320 -24.54 -6.86 -3.94
CA SER A 320 -25.28 -7.20 -2.73
C SER A 320 -26.23 -8.36 -2.98
N VAL A 321 -26.40 -9.25 -2.01
CA VAL A 321 -27.39 -10.34 -2.02
C VAL A 321 -27.57 -10.87 -0.58
N GLY A 322 -28.78 -11.29 -0.21
CA GLY A 322 -29.06 -11.88 1.10
C GLY A 322 -29.73 -10.96 2.11
N GLY A 323 -29.93 -9.67 1.78
CA GLY A 323 -30.67 -8.69 2.61
C GLY A 323 -32.13 -8.58 2.19
N GLU A 324 -32.49 -7.47 1.53
CA GLU A 324 -33.84 -7.22 1.01
C GLU A 324 -34.27 -8.28 -0.03
N TYR A 325 -33.33 -8.87 -0.74
CA TYR A 325 -33.51 -9.93 -1.70
C TYR A 325 -32.46 -11.02 -1.53
N ARG A 326 -32.86 -12.28 -1.66
CA ARG A 326 -31.95 -13.43 -1.57
C ARG A 326 -31.51 -13.98 -2.93
N THR A 327 -32.17 -13.54 -4.02
CA THR A 327 -31.80 -13.93 -5.38
C THR A 327 -31.49 -12.70 -6.23
N LEU A 328 -30.33 -12.71 -6.86
CA LEU A 328 -29.89 -11.68 -7.80
C LEU A 328 -29.79 -12.31 -9.20
N VAL A 329 -30.59 -11.82 -10.16
CA VAL A 329 -30.58 -12.26 -11.56
C VAL A 329 -29.77 -11.26 -12.38
N VAL A 330 -28.56 -11.64 -12.80
CA VAL A 330 -27.64 -10.76 -13.54
C VAL A 330 -27.78 -10.98 -15.04
N THR A 331 -28.06 -9.88 -15.75
CA THR A 331 -28.28 -9.90 -17.20
C THR A 331 -27.23 -9.06 -17.93
N GLY A 332 -27.11 -9.22 -19.24
CA GLY A 332 -26.17 -8.48 -20.09
C GLY A 332 -25.41 -9.37 -21.07
N PRO A 333 -24.51 -8.81 -21.91
CA PRO A 333 -23.73 -9.60 -22.85
C PRO A 333 -22.72 -10.52 -22.12
N ASN A 334 -22.34 -11.65 -22.76
CA ASN A 334 -21.39 -12.59 -22.17
C ASN A 334 -20.01 -11.94 -21.94
N THR A 335 -19.59 -11.07 -22.83
CA THR A 335 -18.36 -10.26 -22.70
C THR A 335 -18.42 -9.21 -21.60
N GLY A 336 -19.59 -8.97 -20.99
CA GLY A 336 -19.81 -7.92 -19.98
C GLY A 336 -19.22 -8.20 -18.60
N GLY A 337 -18.71 -9.41 -18.32
CA GLY A 337 -18.13 -9.77 -17.03
C GLY A 337 -19.08 -10.48 -16.06
N LYS A 338 -20.21 -11.03 -16.52
CA LYS A 338 -21.17 -11.79 -15.70
C LYS A 338 -20.49 -12.91 -14.91
N THR A 339 -19.79 -13.80 -15.63
CA THR A 339 -19.02 -14.92 -15.05
C THR A 339 -17.95 -14.46 -14.07
N VAL A 340 -17.26 -13.38 -14.40
CA VAL A 340 -16.23 -12.78 -13.52
C VAL A 340 -16.87 -12.28 -12.22
N THR A 341 -18.03 -11.65 -12.28
CA THR A 341 -18.76 -11.18 -11.09
C THR A 341 -19.15 -12.35 -10.18
N LEU A 342 -19.70 -13.45 -10.74
CA LEU A 342 -20.01 -14.67 -9.99
C LEU A 342 -18.75 -15.23 -9.30
N LYS A 343 -17.68 -15.43 -10.07
CA LYS A 343 -16.40 -15.92 -9.54
C LYS A 343 -15.85 -15.00 -8.45
N THR A 344 -15.94 -13.67 -8.63
CA THR A 344 -15.48 -12.70 -7.63
C THR A 344 -16.20 -12.89 -6.31
N VAL A 345 -17.55 -12.93 -6.31
CA VAL A 345 -18.32 -13.10 -5.07
C VAL A 345 -17.97 -14.41 -4.38
N GLY A 346 -17.98 -15.53 -5.11
CA GLY A 346 -17.67 -16.83 -4.53
C GLY A 346 -16.23 -16.90 -3.99
N LEU A 347 -15.27 -16.43 -4.76
CA LEU A 347 -13.86 -16.48 -4.37
C LEU A 347 -13.57 -15.60 -3.15
N LEU A 348 -14.12 -14.37 -3.09
CA LEU A 348 -13.96 -13.46 -1.95
C LEU A 348 -14.63 -14.03 -0.68
N ALA A 349 -15.77 -14.70 -0.78
CA ALA A 349 -16.37 -15.40 0.34
C ALA A 349 -15.48 -16.53 0.87
N LEU A 350 -14.90 -17.36 -0.02
CA LEU A 350 -13.95 -18.41 0.36
C LEU A 350 -12.68 -17.85 1.00
N MET A 351 -12.14 -16.74 0.47
CA MET A 351 -10.97 -16.06 1.02
C MET A 351 -11.25 -15.53 2.42
N ALA A 352 -12.35 -14.82 2.63
CA ALA A 352 -12.75 -14.30 3.94
C ALA A 352 -12.91 -15.43 4.97
N GLN A 353 -13.58 -16.51 4.61
CA GLN A 353 -13.75 -17.69 5.48
C GLN A 353 -12.45 -18.47 5.72
N SER A 354 -11.37 -18.14 5.01
CA SER A 354 -10.02 -18.67 5.26
C SER A 354 -9.13 -17.71 6.05
N GLY A 355 -9.70 -16.62 6.59
CA GLY A 355 -8.95 -15.59 7.32
C GLY A 355 -8.03 -14.76 6.41
N LEU A 356 -8.38 -14.62 5.13
CA LEU A 356 -7.66 -13.78 4.18
C LEU A 356 -8.43 -12.47 3.98
N HIS A 357 -7.72 -11.36 3.94
CA HIS A 357 -8.27 -10.09 3.48
C HIS A 357 -8.70 -10.20 2.02
N ILE A 358 -9.71 -9.44 1.65
CA ILE A 358 -10.28 -9.43 0.30
C ILE A 358 -9.98 -8.11 -0.41
N PRO A 359 -9.73 -8.10 -1.72
CA PRO A 359 -9.53 -6.88 -2.50
C PRO A 359 -10.86 -6.13 -2.73
N ALA A 360 -11.42 -5.58 -1.66
CA ALA A 360 -12.65 -4.82 -1.62
C ALA A 360 -12.53 -3.68 -0.60
N SER A 361 -13.52 -2.79 -0.52
CA SER A 361 -13.57 -1.75 0.53
C SER A 361 -13.78 -2.37 1.91
N SER A 362 -13.23 -1.73 2.95
CA SER A 362 -13.46 -2.09 4.37
C SER A 362 -14.92 -2.07 4.81
N GLU A 363 -15.80 -1.39 4.06
CA GLU A 363 -17.25 -1.41 4.30
C GLU A 363 -17.93 -2.73 3.85
N SER A 364 -17.18 -3.63 3.24
CA SER A 364 -17.71 -4.91 2.77
C SER A 364 -18.08 -5.83 3.93
N ARG A 365 -19.20 -6.53 3.78
CA ARG A 365 -19.74 -7.47 4.77
C ARG A 365 -20.00 -8.80 4.12
N LEU A 366 -19.69 -9.87 4.81
CA LEU A 366 -19.91 -11.23 4.34
C LEU A 366 -20.50 -12.09 5.46
N PRO A 367 -21.56 -12.86 5.18
CA PRO A 367 -22.03 -13.90 6.10
C PRO A 367 -21.11 -15.12 6.06
N VAL A 368 -21.23 -15.97 7.04
CA VAL A 368 -20.54 -17.26 7.05
C VAL A 368 -21.40 -18.30 6.35
N PHE A 369 -20.90 -18.82 5.25
CA PHE A 369 -21.58 -19.88 4.50
C PHE A 369 -21.13 -21.27 4.96
N GLY A 370 -22.08 -22.12 5.30
CA GLY A 370 -21.84 -23.56 5.52
C GLY A 370 -21.44 -24.24 4.21
N GLN A 371 -22.05 -23.83 3.11
CA GLN A 371 -21.78 -24.37 1.76
C GLN A 371 -21.74 -23.26 0.71
N VAL A 372 -20.79 -23.37 -0.22
CA VAL A 372 -20.74 -22.56 -1.45
C VAL A 372 -20.87 -23.52 -2.63
N PHE A 373 -21.79 -23.23 -3.52
CA PHE A 373 -22.03 -24.01 -4.73
C PHE A 373 -21.79 -23.14 -5.96
N ALA A 374 -21.18 -23.71 -6.98
CA ALA A 374 -20.90 -23.01 -8.24
C ALA A 374 -21.22 -23.95 -9.42
N ASP A 375 -22.08 -23.50 -10.31
CA ASP A 375 -22.27 -24.03 -11.64
C ASP A 375 -21.82 -22.98 -12.63
N ILE A 376 -20.51 -22.93 -12.88
CA ILE A 376 -19.81 -21.90 -13.67
C ILE A 376 -18.81 -22.58 -14.60
N GLY A 377 -18.86 -22.25 -15.87
CA GLY A 377 -17.88 -22.68 -16.87
C GLY A 377 -18.49 -23.32 -18.08
N ASP A 378 -17.93 -23.05 -19.26
CA ASP A 378 -18.15 -23.79 -20.50
C ASP A 378 -17.38 -25.12 -20.41
N GLU A 379 -18.07 -26.22 -20.28
CA GLU A 379 -17.50 -27.56 -20.53
C GLU A 379 -17.29 -27.79 -22.04
N GLN A 380 -16.54 -26.88 -22.70
CA GLN A 380 -16.07 -27.05 -24.09
C GLN A 380 -14.89 -28.04 -24.19
N SER A 381 -14.80 -28.99 -23.27
CA SER A 381 -13.85 -30.08 -23.46
C SER A 381 -14.43 -31.06 -24.49
N ILE A 382 -13.81 -31.15 -25.63
CA ILE A 382 -14.14 -32.03 -26.78
C ILE A 382 -14.28 -33.51 -26.38
N GLU A 383 -13.91 -33.92 -25.19
CA GLU A 383 -13.88 -35.30 -24.71
C GLU A 383 -15.16 -35.79 -23.99
N GLN A 384 -16.11 -34.89 -23.65
CA GLN A 384 -17.37 -35.27 -23.00
C GLN A 384 -18.57 -34.89 -23.84
N SER A 385 -19.05 -35.86 -24.65
CA SER A 385 -20.15 -35.73 -25.58
C SER A 385 -21.58 -35.77 -24.95
N LEU A 386 -21.70 -35.52 -23.62
CA LEU A 386 -22.99 -35.22 -23.00
C LEU A 386 -23.30 -33.76 -23.27
N SER A 387 -24.53 -33.46 -23.76
CA SER A 387 -24.87 -32.05 -24.04
C SER A 387 -24.56 -31.16 -22.81
N THR A 388 -24.04 -29.97 -23.05
CA THR A 388 -23.74 -28.97 -22.01
C THR A 388 -24.90 -28.76 -21.04
N PHE A 389 -26.15 -28.83 -21.53
CA PHE A 389 -27.39 -28.79 -20.74
C PHE A 389 -27.50 -29.92 -19.70
N SER A 390 -27.22 -31.18 -20.09
CA SER A 390 -27.32 -32.32 -19.18
C SER A 390 -26.29 -32.24 -18.05
N SER A 391 -25.12 -31.74 -18.33
CA SER A 391 -24.04 -31.53 -17.35
C SER A 391 -24.40 -30.44 -16.30
N HIS A 392 -24.85 -29.26 -16.76
CA HIS A 392 -25.37 -28.22 -15.89
C HIS A 392 -26.53 -28.70 -15.05
N MET A 393 -27.51 -29.41 -15.66
CA MET A 393 -28.69 -29.89 -14.96
C MET A 393 -28.35 -30.94 -13.90
N SER A 394 -27.40 -31.83 -14.18
CA SER A 394 -26.91 -32.81 -13.19
C SER A 394 -26.25 -32.13 -11.99
N ASN A 395 -25.48 -31.04 -12.23
CA ASN A 395 -24.85 -30.25 -11.16
C ASN A 395 -25.90 -29.49 -10.34
N ILE A 396 -26.90 -28.87 -11.01
CA ILE A 396 -28.02 -28.17 -10.35
C ILE A 396 -28.84 -29.13 -9.48
N VAL A 397 -29.13 -30.35 -9.94
CA VAL A 397 -29.79 -31.37 -9.13
C VAL A 397 -28.99 -31.70 -7.87
N GLY A 398 -27.65 -31.79 -8.00
CA GLY A 398 -26.76 -31.97 -6.86
C GLY A 398 -26.77 -30.80 -5.88
N ILE A 399 -26.83 -29.57 -6.41
CA ILE A 399 -26.93 -28.34 -5.62
C ILE A 399 -28.26 -28.30 -4.86
N LEU A 400 -29.36 -28.53 -5.56
CA LEU A 400 -30.70 -28.52 -4.95
C LEU A 400 -30.87 -29.54 -3.82
N LYS A 401 -30.13 -30.66 -3.79
CA LYS A 401 -30.19 -31.61 -2.68
C LYS A 401 -29.60 -31.06 -1.38
N ASP A 402 -28.53 -30.27 -1.48
CA ASP A 402 -27.69 -29.88 -0.34
C ASP A 402 -27.83 -28.38 0.03
N ALA A 403 -28.42 -27.53 -0.83
CA ALA A 403 -28.57 -26.11 -0.61
C ALA A 403 -29.62 -25.78 0.46
N GLY A 404 -29.30 -24.87 1.36
CA GLY A 404 -30.12 -24.36 2.47
C GLY A 404 -29.86 -22.88 2.78
N GLU A 405 -30.39 -22.42 3.91
CA GLU A 405 -30.30 -21.00 4.33
C GLU A 405 -28.84 -20.45 4.46
N ASP A 406 -27.91 -21.33 4.82
CA ASP A 406 -26.49 -21.04 4.99
C ASP A 406 -25.68 -21.24 3.70
N SER A 407 -26.35 -21.31 2.55
CA SER A 407 -25.71 -21.62 1.27
C SER A 407 -25.61 -20.40 0.36
N LEU A 408 -24.45 -20.25 -0.31
CA LEU A 408 -24.26 -19.38 -1.46
C LEU A 408 -24.31 -20.22 -2.74
N VAL A 409 -25.22 -19.89 -3.65
CA VAL A 409 -25.39 -20.58 -4.93
C VAL A 409 -25.08 -19.64 -6.09
N LEU A 410 -24.15 -20.04 -6.95
CA LEU A 410 -23.67 -19.27 -8.10
C LEU A 410 -23.95 -20.06 -9.38
N LEU A 411 -24.86 -19.54 -10.22
CA LEU A 411 -25.30 -20.20 -11.43
C LEU A 411 -24.98 -19.35 -12.66
N ASP A 412 -24.18 -19.86 -13.57
CA ASP A 412 -23.85 -19.15 -14.80
C ASP A 412 -24.68 -19.66 -15.95
N GLU A 413 -25.18 -18.77 -16.80
CA GLU A 413 -26.03 -19.06 -17.98
C GLU A 413 -27.20 -20.02 -17.71
N LEU A 414 -27.91 -19.77 -16.59
CA LEU A 414 -28.99 -20.67 -16.14
C LEU A 414 -30.06 -20.86 -17.20
N GLY A 415 -30.31 -22.12 -17.53
CA GLY A 415 -31.30 -22.57 -18.54
C GLY A 415 -30.77 -22.65 -19.98
N ALA A 416 -29.50 -22.27 -20.23
CA ALA A 416 -28.91 -22.35 -21.56
C ALA A 416 -28.73 -23.79 -22.07
N GLY A 417 -28.64 -23.97 -23.38
CA GLY A 417 -28.32 -25.23 -24.01
C GLY A 417 -29.54 -26.13 -24.34
N THR A 418 -30.79 -25.61 -24.17
CA THR A 418 -32.05 -26.29 -24.58
C THR A 418 -32.97 -25.30 -25.30
N ASP A 419 -34.23 -25.71 -25.57
CA ASP A 419 -35.26 -24.80 -26.09
C ASP A 419 -35.38 -23.57 -25.16
N PRO A 420 -35.36 -22.34 -25.68
CA PRO A 420 -35.38 -21.14 -24.87
C PRO A 420 -36.57 -21.02 -23.91
N THR A 421 -37.75 -21.50 -24.33
CA THR A 421 -38.98 -21.42 -23.54
C THR A 421 -38.93 -22.43 -22.38
N GLU A 422 -38.53 -23.67 -22.67
CA GLU A 422 -38.34 -24.71 -21.65
C GLU A 422 -37.19 -24.34 -20.69
N GLY A 423 -36.07 -23.86 -21.22
CA GLY A 423 -34.92 -23.44 -20.43
C GLY A 423 -35.26 -22.31 -19.47
N ALA A 424 -35.98 -21.29 -19.91
CA ALA A 424 -36.44 -20.19 -19.08
C ALA A 424 -37.43 -20.67 -17.98
N ALA A 425 -38.37 -21.54 -18.31
CA ALA A 425 -39.33 -22.07 -17.33
C ALA A 425 -38.63 -22.92 -16.25
N LEU A 426 -37.67 -23.78 -16.63
CA LEU A 426 -36.86 -24.56 -15.69
C LEU A 426 -35.99 -23.64 -14.81
N ALA A 427 -35.40 -22.64 -15.39
CA ALA A 427 -34.57 -21.68 -14.66
C ALA A 427 -35.37 -20.92 -13.58
N ILE A 428 -36.58 -20.46 -13.89
CA ILE A 428 -37.48 -19.83 -12.93
C ILE A 428 -37.82 -20.81 -11.80
N ALA A 429 -38.22 -22.04 -12.11
CA ALA A 429 -38.56 -23.06 -11.11
C ALA A 429 -37.36 -23.38 -10.18
N VAL A 430 -36.14 -23.46 -10.70
CA VAL A 430 -34.91 -23.64 -9.90
C VAL A 430 -34.66 -22.45 -8.96
N LEU A 431 -34.82 -21.23 -9.46
CA LEU A 431 -34.65 -20.03 -8.63
C LEU A 431 -35.70 -19.92 -7.52
N GLU A 432 -36.98 -20.30 -7.81
CA GLU A 432 -38.04 -20.36 -6.81
C GLU A 432 -37.73 -21.39 -5.72
N GLU A 433 -37.27 -22.56 -6.09
CA GLU A 433 -36.92 -23.62 -5.13
C GLU A 433 -35.73 -23.17 -4.25
N LEU A 434 -34.66 -22.58 -4.81
CA LEU A 434 -33.52 -22.05 -4.04
C LEU A 434 -33.96 -20.92 -3.11
N LYS A 435 -34.82 -20.02 -3.57
CA LYS A 435 -35.41 -18.96 -2.77
C LYS A 435 -36.23 -19.52 -1.60
N ASN A 436 -37.10 -20.52 -1.84
CA ASN A 436 -37.90 -21.17 -0.82
C ASN A 436 -37.05 -21.88 0.25
N ARG A 437 -35.85 -22.36 -0.12
CA ARG A 437 -34.87 -22.93 0.79
C ARG A 437 -34.05 -21.85 1.54
N GLY A 438 -34.23 -20.58 1.21
CA GLY A 438 -33.53 -19.50 1.83
C GLY A 438 -32.07 -19.29 1.39
N ALA A 439 -31.61 -19.97 0.31
CA ALA A 439 -30.26 -19.87 -0.20
C ALA A 439 -29.99 -18.47 -0.81
N ALA A 440 -28.83 -17.89 -0.52
CA ALA A 440 -28.35 -16.71 -1.23
C ALA A 440 -27.92 -17.12 -2.65
N THR A 441 -28.60 -16.62 -3.68
CA THR A 441 -28.41 -17.07 -5.05
C THR A 441 -28.04 -15.92 -5.98
N ILE A 442 -26.99 -16.10 -6.79
CA ILE A 442 -26.68 -15.21 -7.92
C ILE A 442 -26.71 -16.04 -9.19
N ALA A 443 -27.61 -15.70 -10.12
CA ALA A 443 -27.74 -16.38 -11.39
C ALA A 443 -27.52 -15.43 -12.55
N THR A 444 -26.80 -15.85 -13.58
CA THR A 444 -26.68 -15.07 -14.81
C THR A 444 -27.58 -15.68 -15.90
N THR A 445 -28.12 -14.84 -16.76
CA THR A 445 -28.94 -15.26 -17.86
C THR A 445 -28.98 -14.24 -18.99
N HIS A 446 -29.45 -14.67 -20.14
CA HIS A 446 -29.78 -13.82 -21.29
C HIS A 446 -31.28 -13.85 -21.66
N TYR A 447 -32.13 -14.60 -20.92
CA TYR A 447 -33.56 -14.73 -21.18
C TYR A 447 -34.39 -13.57 -20.64
N ASN A 448 -35.29 -13.05 -21.45
CA ASN A 448 -36.20 -11.98 -21.06
C ASN A 448 -37.22 -12.40 -20.01
N GLU A 449 -37.63 -13.66 -20.00
CA GLU A 449 -38.56 -14.26 -19.04
C GLU A 449 -38.02 -14.13 -17.60
N LEU A 450 -36.72 -14.38 -17.40
CA LEU A 450 -36.08 -14.22 -16.08
C LEU A 450 -35.96 -12.76 -15.64
N LYS A 451 -35.80 -11.82 -16.60
CA LYS A 451 -35.89 -10.39 -16.30
C LYS A 451 -37.25 -9.99 -15.79
N LYS A 452 -38.33 -10.47 -16.48
CA LYS A 452 -39.72 -10.24 -16.10
C LYS A 452 -40.02 -10.87 -14.71
N TYR A 453 -39.59 -12.13 -14.50
CA TYR A 453 -39.68 -12.81 -13.23
C TYR A 453 -39.08 -12.01 -12.08
N ALA A 454 -37.87 -11.54 -12.23
CA ALA A 454 -37.18 -10.78 -11.18
C ALA A 454 -37.81 -9.41 -10.86
N ILE A 455 -38.58 -8.81 -11.80
CA ILE A 455 -39.36 -7.59 -11.53
C ILE A 455 -40.65 -7.91 -10.77
N SER A 456 -41.29 -9.04 -11.05
CA SER A 456 -42.59 -9.37 -10.50
C SER A 456 -42.55 -10.20 -9.21
N SER A 457 -41.38 -10.71 -8.82
CA SER A 457 -41.23 -11.63 -7.69
C SER A 457 -40.54 -10.96 -6.50
N GLU A 458 -41.21 -10.95 -5.36
CA GLU A 458 -40.66 -10.45 -4.09
C GLU A 458 -39.43 -11.26 -3.67
N GLY A 459 -38.38 -10.58 -3.17
CA GLY A 459 -37.10 -11.21 -2.76
C GLY A 459 -36.20 -11.67 -3.90
N VAL A 460 -36.50 -11.25 -5.14
CA VAL A 460 -35.65 -11.43 -6.32
C VAL A 460 -35.33 -10.05 -6.90
N GLU A 461 -34.10 -9.80 -7.23
CA GLU A 461 -33.64 -8.51 -7.77
C GLU A 461 -32.95 -8.69 -9.12
N ASN A 462 -33.10 -7.70 -9.99
CA ASN A 462 -32.39 -7.63 -11.26
C ASN A 462 -31.02 -6.94 -11.10
N GLY A 463 -30.02 -7.52 -11.77
CA GLY A 463 -28.75 -6.89 -12.01
C GLY A 463 -28.43 -6.81 -13.50
N SER A 464 -27.78 -5.76 -13.94
CA SER A 464 -27.31 -5.64 -15.32
C SER A 464 -25.84 -5.26 -15.38
N MET A 465 -25.12 -5.91 -16.30
CA MET A 465 -23.76 -5.48 -16.64
C MET A 465 -23.83 -4.27 -17.57
N GLU A 466 -23.24 -3.17 -17.14
CA GLU A 466 -23.20 -1.93 -17.92
C GLU A 466 -22.37 -2.13 -19.19
N PHE A 467 -22.89 -1.67 -20.32
CA PHE A 467 -22.23 -1.75 -21.61
C PHE A 467 -22.19 -0.37 -22.28
N ASN A 468 -21.01 0.06 -22.69
CA ASN A 468 -20.86 1.32 -23.41
C ASN A 468 -21.11 1.09 -24.90
N VAL A 469 -22.27 1.53 -25.37
CA VAL A 469 -22.67 1.39 -26.77
C VAL A 469 -21.80 2.28 -27.68
N ASP A 470 -21.26 3.40 -27.17
CA ASP A 470 -20.45 4.31 -27.96
C ASP A 470 -19.08 3.75 -28.32
N THR A 471 -18.44 3.07 -27.38
CA THR A 471 -17.14 2.43 -27.58
C THR A 471 -17.26 0.95 -27.97
N LEU A 472 -18.46 0.39 -28.00
CA LEU A 472 -18.74 -1.06 -28.19
C LEU A 472 -17.95 -1.95 -27.20
N SER A 473 -17.74 -1.45 -25.98
CA SER A 473 -16.97 -2.16 -24.95
C SER A 473 -17.74 -2.27 -23.63
N PRO A 474 -17.55 -3.37 -22.88
CA PRO A 474 -18.11 -3.50 -21.55
C PRO A 474 -17.41 -2.54 -20.58
N THR A 475 -18.18 -1.97 -19.65
CA THR A 475 -17.62 -1.20 -18.53
C THR A 475 -17.31 -2.09 -17.32
N TYR A 476 -17.74 -3.35 -17.33
CA TYR A 476 -17.61 -4.33 -16.25
C TYR A 476 -18.26 -3.92 -14.92
N ARG A 477 -19.14 -2.93 -14.94
CA ARG A 477 -19.87 -2.50 -13.75
C ARG A 477 -21.22 -3.21 -13.67
N LEU A 478 -21.56 -3.70 -12.48
CA LEU A 478 -22.88 -4.24 -12.17
C LEU A 478 -23.79 -3.13 -11.67
N ILE A 479 -24.96 -3.02 -12.25
CA ILE A 479 -26.05 -2.12 -11.84
C ILE A 479 -27.18 -2.98 -11.30
N THR A 480 -27.53 -2.86 -10.03
CA THR A 480 -28.67 -3.56 -9.39
C THR A 480 -29.93 -2.73 -9.46
N GLY A 481 -31.10 -3.38 -9.45
CA GLY A 481 -32.41 -2.77 -9.47
C GLY A 481 -32.98 -2.52 -10.88
N ILE A 482 -32.22 -2.79 -11.94
CA ILE A 482 -32.70 -2.63 -13.33
C ILE A 482 -32.20 -3.80 -14.17
N PRO A 483 -33.09 -4.45 -14.96
CA PRO A 483 -32.65 -5.45 -15.93
C PRO A 483 -31.87 -4.80 -17.08
N GLY A 484 -30.87 -5.50 -17.59
CA GLY A 484 -30.10 -5.05 -18.74
C GLY A 484 -30.93 -5.05 -20.02
N LYS A 485 -30.79 -4.00 -20.83
CA LYS A 485 -31.35 -3.95 -22.17
C LYS A 485 -30.55 -4.80 -23.14
N SER A 486 -31.25 -5.28 -24.19
CA SER A 486 -30.61 -5.97 -25.29
C SER A 486 -30.01 -4.92 -26.27
N ASN A 487 -28.67 -4.91 -26.43
CA ASN A 487 -27.99 -3.95 -27.32
C ASN A 487 -27.68 -4.51 -28.71
N ALA A 488 -28.23 -5.70 -29.07
CA ALA A 488 -27.88 -6.41 -30.28
C ALA A 488 -28.07 -5.54 -31.54
N PHE A 489 -29.19 -4.84 -31.67
CA PHE A 489 -29.46 -4.00 -32.84
C PHE A 489 -28.56 -2.76 -32.91
N GLU A 490 -28.26 -2.16 -31.75
CA GLU A 490 -27.37 -0.98 -31.70
C GLU A 490 -25.92 -1.38 -32.01
N ILE A 491 -25.47 -2.53 -31.49
CA ILE A 491 -24.17 -3.12 -31.79
C ILE A 491 -24.06 -3.47 -33.28
N SER A 492 -25.08 -4.18 -33.83
CA SER A 492 -25.11 -4.54 -35.27
C SER A 492 -25.08 -3.36 -36.20
N ARG A 493 -25.79 -2.27 -35.85
CA ARG A 493 -25.78 -1.02 -36.60
C ARG A 493 -24.38 -0.39 -36.62
N LYS A 494 -23.71 -0.32 -35.49
CA LYS A 494 -22.36 0.22 -35.40
C LYS A 494 -21.31 -0.66 -36.08
N LEU A 495 -21.53 -1.96 -36.15
CA LEU A 495 -20.69 -2.89 -36.91
C LEU A 495 -20.95 -2.84 -38.43
N GLY A 496 -21.91 -2.04 -38.87
CA GLY A 496 -22.14 -1.81 -40.29
C GLY A 496 -23.25 -2.67 -40.92
N LEU A 497 -24.10 -3.33 -40.10
CA LEU A 497 -25.26 -4.05 -40.62
C LEU A 497 -26.27 -3.03 -41.23
N GLU A 498 -26.76 -3.31 -42.42
CA GLU A 498 -27.70 -2.44 -43.13
C GLU A 498 -28.97 -2.16 -42.31
N GLU A 499 -29.41 -0.93 -42.25
CA GLU A 499 -30.60 -0.49 -41.52
C GLU A 499 -31.88 -1.23 -41.95
N LYS A 500 -31.95 -1.61 -43.22
CA LYS A 500 -33.06 -2.40 -43.78
C LYS A 500 -33.18 -3.79 -43.07
N ILE A 501 -32.04 -4.42 -42.81
CA ILE A 501 -32.00 -5.74 -42.11
C ILE A 501 -32.39 -5.56 -40.63
N ILE A 502 -31.89 -4.53 -39.98
CA ILE A 502 -32.20 -4.20 -38.59
C ILE A 502 -33.69 -3.89 -38.42
N LYS A 503 -34.27 -3.09 -39.29
CA LYS A 503 -35.72 -2.79 -39.30
C LYS A 503 -36.55 -4.04 -39.51
N ARG A 504 -36.14 -4.92 -40.42
CA ARG A 504 -36.86 -6.20 -40.65
C ARG A 504 -36.77 -7.11 -39.42
N ALA A 505 -35.58 -7.24 -38.81
CA ALA A 505 -35.36 -8.03 -37.58
C ALA A 505 -36.17 -7.46 -36.40
N SER A 506 -36.16 -6.16 -36.20
CA SER A 506 -37.01 -5.51 -35.18
C SER A 506 -38.53 -5.74 -35.39
N GLY A 507 -39.00 -5.78 -36.63
CA GLY A 507 -40.39 -6.08 -36.94
C GLY A 507 -40.81 -7.54 -36.79
N LEU A 508 -39.86 -8.45 -36.48
CA LEU A 508 -40.12 -9.85 -36.19
C LEU A 508 -40.22 -10.14 -34.68
N LEU A 509 -39.91 -9.17 -33.82
CA LEU A 509 -40.07 -9.27 -32.38
C LEU A 509 -41.55 -9.19 -31.98
N GLU A 510 -41.91 -9.89 -30.89
CA GLU A 510 -43.25 -9.78 -30.31
C GLU A 510 -43.48 -8.36 -29.74
N LYS A 511 -44.74 -7.87 -29.88
CA LYS A 511 -45.12 -6.56 -29.39
C LYS A 511 -44.83 -6.33 -27.89
N GLY A 512 -45.09 -7.35 -27.07
CA GLY A 512 -44.86 -7.30 -25.64
C GLY A 512 -43.38 -7.14 -25.24
N ASP A 513 -42.48 -7.74 -26.02
CA ASP A 513 -41.04 -7.58 -25.77
C ASP A 513 -40.55 -6.19 -26.18
N ILE A 514 -41.09 -5.60 -27.26
CA ILE A 514 -40.77 -4.22 -27.67
C ILE A 514 -41.22 -3.19 -26.64
N GLU A 515 -42.46 -3.35 -26.10
CA GLU A 515 -42.97 -2.46 -25.05
C GLU A 515 -42.13 -2.57 -23.77
N PHE A 516 -41.76 -3.80 -23.35
CA PHE A 516 -40.94 -4.07 -22.18
C PHE A 516 -39.53 -3.42 -22.32
N GLU A 517 -38.87 -3.63 -23.46
CA GLU A 517 -37.55 -3.00 -23.72
C GLU A 517 -37.61 -1.47 -23.75
N SER A 518 -38.74 -0.87 -24.21
CA SER A 518 -38.93 0.57 -24.21
C SER A 518 -39.04 1.16 -22.80
N VAL A 519 -39.74 0.44 -21.89
CA VAL A 519 -39.85 0.81 -20.48
C VAL A 519 -38.47 0.73 -19.79
N ILE A 520 -37.73 -0.35 -20.01
CA ILE A 520 -36.37 -0.49 -19.47
C ILE A 520 -35.47 0.68 -19.93
N LYS A 521 -35.51 1.05 -21.21
CA LYS A 521 -34.73 2.18 -21.76
C LYS A 521 -35.06 3.52 -21.07
N THR A 522 -36.32 3.73 -20.73
CA THR A 522 -36.76 4.93 -20.02
C THR A 522 -36.22 4.93 -18.58
N ILE A 523 -36.36 3.80 -17.85
CA ILE A 523 -35.85 3.65 -16.47
C ILE A 523 -34.34 3.84 -16.42
N GLU A 524 -33.57 3.24 -17.31
CA GLU A 524 -32.12 3.43 -17.39
C GLU A 524 -31.74 4.91 -17.58
N ARG A 525 -32.45 5.62 -18.48
CA ARG A 525 -32.17 7.05 -18.73
C ARG A 525 -32.43 7.90 -17.48
N GLU A 526 -33.56 7.71 -16.84
CA GLU A 526 -33.93 8.46 -15.61
C GLU A 526 -32.96 8.17 -14.47
N ARG A 527 -32.57 6.91 -14.30
CA ARG A 527 -31.59 6.53 -13.27
C ARG A 527 -30.21 7.11 -13.57
N LYS A 528 -29.74 7.07 -14.82
CA LYS A 528 -28.47 7.70 -15.20
C LYS A 528 -28.48 9.18 -14.88
N GLN A 529 -29.61 9.88 -15.13
CA GLN A 529 -29.77 11.27 -14.79
C GLN A 529 -29.73 11.46 -13.27
N ALA A 530 -30.51 10.68 -12.51
CA ALA A 530 -30.52 10.73 -11.05
C ALA A 530 -29.14 10.44 -10.41
N MET A 531 -28.37 9.54 -11.01
CA MET A 531 -27.00 9.25 -10.57
C MET A 531 -26.05 10.43 -10.80
N LEU A 532 -26.14 11.09 -11.95
CA LEU A 532 -25.37 12.29 -12.25
C LEU A 532 -25.73 13.42 -11.27
N ASP A 533 -27.04 13.65 -11.06
CA ASP A 533 -27.52 14.65 -10.13
C ASP A 533 -27.05 14.39 -8.68
N ARG A 534 -27.04 13.11 -8.26
CA ARG A 534 -26.53 12.70 -6.94
C ARG A 534 -25.02 12.90 -6.81
N GLN A 535 -24.24 12.61 -7.85
CA GLN A 535 -22.80 12.88 -7.86
C GLN A 535 -22.50 14.38 -7.79
N GLU A 536 -23.26 15.20 -8.52
CA GLU A 536 -23.12 16.64 -8.47
C GLU A 536 -23.52 17.19 -7.09
N ALA A 537 -24.63 16.72 -6.51
CA ALA A 537 -25.05 17.07 -5.17
C ALA A 537 -24.00 16.67 -4.09
N ALA A 538 -23.42 15.48 -4.19
CA ALA A 538 -22.37 15.02 -3.30
C ALA A 538 -21.09 15.88 -3.41
N LYS A 539 -20.72 16.27 -4.63
CA LYS A 539 -19.59 17.17 -4.87
C LYS A 539 -19.83 18.55 -4.25
N LEU A 540 -21.01 19.11 -4.47
CA LEU A 540 -21.41 20.41 -3.90
C LEU A 540 -21.47 20.36 -2.37
N ALA A 541 -21.96 19.26 -1.79
CA ALA A 541 -21.99 19.08 -0.33
C ALA A 541 -20.56 19.01 0.25
N LEU A 542 -19.64 18.34 -0.41
CA LEU A 542 -18.22 18.27 0.01
C LEU A 542 -17.54 19.64 -0.08
N GLU A 543 -17.81 20.41 -1.14
CA GLU A 543 -17.31 21.78 -1.30
C GLU A 543 -17.90 22.72 -0.23
N ALA A 544 -19.19 22.58 0.07
CA ALA A 544 -19.83 23.35 1.13
C ALA A 544 -19.23 23.05 2.51
N LYS A 545 -18.97 21.77 2.80
CA LYS A 545 -18.33 21.36 4.05
C LYS A 545 -16.91 21.92 4.18
N LYS A 546 -16.12 21.89 3.13
CA LYS A 546 -14.77 22.49 3.12
C LYS A 546 -14.81 24.01 3.38
N ARG A 547 -15.76 24.73 2.76
CA ARG A 547 -15.91 26.16 2.97
C ARG A 547 -16.35 26.49 4.42
N ASP A 548 -17.21 25.66 5.01
CA ASP A 548 -17.63 25.82 6.41
C ASP A 548 -16.45 25.62 7.37
N GLU A 549 -15.61 24.61 7.12
CA GLU A 549 -14.39 24.37 7.90
C GLU A 549 -13.35 25.50 7.75
N GLU A 550 -13.16 26.03 6.54
CA GLU A 550 -12.30 27.19 6.29
C GLU A 550 -12.84 28.44 7.00
N SER A 551 -14.14 28.70 6.91
CA SER A 551 -14.78 29.84 7.58
C SER A 551 -14.67 29.76 9.12
N LYS A 552 -14.81 28.55 9.70
CA LYS A 552 -14.60 28.34 11.14
C LYS A 552 -13.17 28.65 11.57
N LYS A 553 -12.18 28.17 10.80
CA LYS A 553 -10.77 28.47 11.07
C LYS A 553 -10.45 29.98 10.98
N GLU A 554 -11.03 30.67 9.99
CA GLU A 554 -10.87 32.13 9.88
C GLU A 554 -11.53 32.87 11.06
N GLN A 555 -12.69 32.45 11.51
CA GLN A 555 -13.35 33.01 12.68
C GLN A 555 -12.54 32.80 13.97
N GLU A 556 -11.99 31.59 14.18
CA GLU A 556 -11.13 31.30 15.32
C GLU A 556 -9.86 32.17 15.30
N ALA A 557 -9.19 32.27 14.15
CA ALA A 557 -7.99 33.09 13.99
C ALA A 557 -8.28 34.60 14.19
N PHE A 558 -9.48 35.06 13.81
CA PHE A 558 -9.91 36.43 14.06
C PHE A 558 -10.14 36.69 15.55
N ARG A 559 -10.79 35.74 16.24
CA ARG A 559 -11.06 35.79 17.67
C ARG A 559 -9.77 35.80 18.50
N GLU A 560 -8.80 34.97 18.15
CA GLU A 560 -7.47 34.97 18.79
C GLU A 560 -6.76 36.32 18.64
N LYS A 561 -6.83 36.92 17.46
CA LYS A 561 -6.26 38.27 17.21
C LYS A 561 -6.96 39.35 18.02
N GLU A 562 -8.30 39.29 18.13
CA GLU A 562 -9.06 40.21 18.93
C GLU A 562 -8.72 40.12 20.42
N GLU A 563 -8.59 38.88 20.94
CA GLU A 563 -8.18 38.65 22.34
C GLU A 563 -6.74 39.14 22.59
N GLU A 564 -5.83 38.98 21.65
CA GLU A 564 -4.47 39.48 21.75
C GLU A 564 -4.41 41.02 21.78
N ILE A 565 -5.21 41.69 20.93
CA ILE A 565 -5.30 43.16 20.91
C ILE A 565 -5.84 43.67 22.23
N ILE A 566 -6.94 43.06 22.75
CA ILE A 566 -7.55 43.44 24.02
C ILE A 566 -6.56 43.20 25.17
N ARG A 567 -5.81 42.12 25.18
CA ARG A 567 -4.80 41.84 26.19
C ARG A 567 -3.69 42.90 26.18
N LYS A 568 -3.14 43.25 25.02
CA LYS A 568 -2.13 44.30 24.88
C LYS A 568 -2.66 45.67 25.34
N ALA A 569 -3.91 46.01 24.97
CA ALA A 569 -4.50 47.27 25.42
C ALA A 569 -4.70 47.34 26.95
N LYS A 570 -5.08 46.23 27.59
CA LYS A 570 -5.18 46.12 29.04
C LYS A 570 -3.80 46.23 29.72
N GLU A 571 -2.76 45.64 29.17
CA GLU A 571 -1.40 45.74 29.69
C GLU A 571 -0.85 47.20 29.58
N GLU A 572 -1.05 47.87 28.43
CA GLU A 572 -0.69 49.29 28.26
C GLU A 572 -1.46 50.19 29.21
N ALA A 573 -2.76 49.99 29.38
CA ALA A 573 -3.56 50.76 30.33
C ALA A 573 -3.08 50.58 31.79
N ARG A 574 -2.68 49.38 32.18
CA ARG A 574 -2.17 49.06 33.51
C ARG A 574 -0.81 49.74 33.75
N ASP A 575 0.05 49.78 32.75
CA ASP A 575 1.32 50.46 32.86
C ASP A 575 1.18 52.00 32.97
N ILE A 576 0.24 52.56 32.19
CA ILE A 576 -0.08 54.01 32.29
C ILE A 576 -0.61 54.35 33.69
N LEU A 577 -1.54 53.54 34.26
CA LEU A 577 -2.06 53.75 35.59
C LEU A 577 -0.96 53.61 36.67
N ARG A 578 -0.02 52.68 36.51
CA ARG A 578 1.10 52.47 37.42
C ARG A 578 2.06 53.68 37.43
N ASP A 579 2.36 54.19 36.24
CA ASP A 579 3.22 55.38 36.10
C ASP A 579 2.56 56.66 36.64
N ALA A 580 1.26 56.82 36.37
CA ALA A 580 0.46 57.91 36.93
C ALA A 580 0.42 57.88 38.48
N ARG A 581 0.26 56.65 39.06
CA ARG A 581 0.28 56.48 40.52
C ARG A 581 1.66 56.78 41.11
N ARG A 582 2.75 56.35 40.50
CA ARG A 582 4.11 56.69 40.91
C ARG A 582 4.36 58.20 40.86
N THR A 583 3.93 58.87 39.80
CA THR A 583 4.06 60.31 39.64
C THR A 583 3.25 61.08 40.73
N ALA A 584 2.03 60.61 41.02
CA ALA A 584 1.20 61.17 42.10
C ALA A 584 1.84 60.98 43.49
N ASP A 585 2.42 59.79 43.76
CA ASP A 585 3.12 59.50 45.02
C ASP A 585 4.39 60.34 45.18
N ASP A 586 5.13 60.58 44.09
CA ASP A 586 6.31 61.42 44.08
C ASP A 586 5.95 62.91 44.36
N VAL A 587 4.90 63.42 43.68
CA VAL A 587 4.39 64.76 43.90
C VAL A 587 3.84 64.90 45.31
N GLY A 588 3.14 63.88 45.84
CA GLY A 588 2.65 63.83 47.21
C GLY A 588 3.77 63.86 48.27
N ARG A 589 4.93 63.21 47.98
CA ARG A 589 6.11 63.26 48.80
C ARG A 589 6.76 64.67 48.78
N GLU A 590 6.83 65.28 47.63
CA GLU A 590 7.38 66.61 47.41
C GLU A 590 6.58 67.71 48.08
N LEU A 591 5.24 67.58 47.98
CA LEU A 591 4.29 68.46 48.66
C LEU A 591 4.39 68.37 50.22
N ARG A 592 4.58 67.20 50.77
CA ARG A 592 4.86 67.00 52.21
C ARG A 592 6.22 67.57 52.66
N ARG A 593 7.22 67.62 51.78
CA ARG A 593 8.46 68.28 52.01
C ARG A 593 8.32 69.82 52.03
N ILE A 594 7.56 70.33 51.08
CA ILE A 594 7.25 71.79 50.96
C ILE A 594 6.60 72.31 52.25
N ASN A 595 5.61 71.59 52.84
CA ASN A 595 4.93 71.91 54.06
C ASN A 595 5.82 71.94 55.31
N LYS A 596 7.06 71.54 55.24
CA LYS A 596 8.09 71.57 56.31
C LYS A 596 9.15 72.62 56.09
N MET A 597 9.09 73.44 55.02
CA MET A 597 10.05 74.50 54.72
C MET A 597 9.70 75.83 55.37
N ALA A 598 10.66 76.51 55.98
CA ALA A 598 10.45 77.75 56.75
C ALA A 598 10.52 79.06 55.88
N SER A 599 10.76 78.98 54.57
CA SER A 599 10.86 80.11 53.65
C SER A 599 9.85 80.14 52.56
N VAL A 600 9.10 81.22 52.39
CA VAL A 600 8.08 81.34 51.31
C VAL A 600 8.66 81.32 49.90
N SER A 601 9.93 81.76 49.73
CA SER A 601 10.61 81.71 48.42
C SER A 601 11.02 80.29 47.95
N ASP A 602 11.40 79.43 48.86
CA ASP A 602 11.74 78.01 48.55
C ASP A 602 10.51 77.16 48.34
N MET A 603 9.42 77.50 48.99
CA MET A 603 8.09 76.88 48.85
C MET A 603 7.55 77.13 47.44
N ASN A 604 7.61 78.40 46.96
CA ASN A 604 7.15 78.73 45.61
C ASN A 604 8.01 78.06 44.49
N ARG A 605 9.29 77.96 44.65
CA ARG A 605 10.19 77.28 43.71
C ARG A 605 9.94 75.76 43.67
N SER A 606 9.62 75.15 44.80
CA SER A 606 9.37 73.74 44.89
C SER A 606 7.99 73.38 44.33
N TYR A 607 6.95 74.25 44.52
CA TYR A 607 5.65 74.17 43.95
C TYR A 607 5.68 74.25 42.40
N ASP A 608 6.44 75.21 41.86
CA ASP A 608 6.65 75.27 40.41
C ASP A 608 7.39 74.11 39.83
N ARG A 609 8.30 73.46 40.57
CA ARG A 609 9.01 72.26 40.17
C ARG A 609 8.06 71.05 40.12
N SER A 610 7.20 70.86 41.08
CA SER A 610 6.19 69.83 41.14
C SER A 610 5.13 69.97 40.04
N ARG A 611 4.70 71.25 39.76
CA ARG A 611 3.79 71.54 38.61
C ARG A 611 4.42 71.27 37.26
N ARG A 612 5.73 71.54 37.10
CA ARG A 612 6.46 71.19 35.86
C ARG A 612 6.55 69.67 35.67
N LYS A 613 6.81 68.87 36.71
CA LYS A 613 6.85 67.39 36.65
C LYS A 613 5.52 66.79 36.22
N LEU A 614 4.39 67.28 36.79
CA LEU A 614 3.02 66.87 36.36
C LEU A 614 2.80 67.20 34.91
N LYS A 615 3.12 68.42 34.47
CA LYS A 615 2.96 68.85 33.07
C LYS A 615 3.90 68.11 32.10
N GLN A 616 5.08 67.70 32.56
CA GLN A 616 5.98 66.86 31.76
C GLN A 616 5.46 65.40 31.65
N SER A 617 4.83 64.89 32.70
CA SER A 617 4.21 63.55 32.64
C SER A 617 3.00 63.56 31.72
N GLU A 618 2.15 64.64 31.80
CA GLU A 618 1.00 64.83 30.92
C GLU A 618 1.43 64.97 29.44
N SER A 619 2.45 65.73 29.13
CA SER A 619 2.99 65.91 27.77
C SER A 619 3.61 64.63 27.24
N LYS A 620 4.27 63.81 28.08
CA LYS A 620 4.85 62.54 27.68
C LYS A 620 3.81 61.50 27.22
N TYR A 621 2.62 61.53 27.83
CA TYR A 621 1.52 60.69 27.39
C TYR A 621 0.76 61.30 26.19
N ALA A 622 0.63 62.62 26.13
CA ALA A 622 0.08 63.34 24.97
C ALA A 622 0.98 63.19 23.73
N GLU A 623 2.31 63.22 23.85
CA GLU A 623 3.24 63.00 22.74
C GLU A 623 3.21 61.52 22.21
N LYS A 624 2.99 60.50 23.09
CA LYS A 624 2.79 59.15 22.66
C LYS A 624 1.50 58.92 21.85
N LEU A 625 0.46 59.67 22.16
CA LEU A 625 -0.78 59.72 21.41
C LEU A 625 -0.62 60.49 20.08
N ILE A 626 0.21 61.56 20.07
CA ILE A 626 0.38 62.43 18.91
C ILE A 626 1.43 61.82 17.92
N GLN A 627 2.37 61.00 18.32
CA GLN A 627 3.26 60.28 17.40
C GLN A 627 2.55 59.29 16.47
N ARG A 628 1.31 58.92 16.79
CA ARG A 628 0.45 58.18 15.84
C ARG A 628 -0.28 59.10 14.86
N ALA A 629 -0.19 60.42 14.95
CA ALA A 629 -0.97 61.40 14.16
C ALA A 629 -0.12 62.28 13.21
N ASN A 630 1.17 62.08 13.11
CA ASN A 630 2.04 62.91 12.25
C ASN A 630 2.16 62.36 10.82
N GLN A 631 1.01 62.24 10.12
CA GLN A 631 0.99 62.17 8.65
C GLN A 631 0.19 63.37 8.15
N LYS A 632 0.66 64.03 7.09
CA LYS A 632 0.05 65.28 6.58
C LYS A 632 -1.43 65.14 6.26
N PRO A 633 -2.28 66.06 6.71
CA PRO A 633 -3.72 66.05 6.39
C PRO A 633 -3.92 66.26 4.87
N VAL A 634 -4.93 65.60 4.34
CA VAL A 634 -5.30 65.70 2.92
C VAL A 634 -5.82 67.11 2.62
N ASP A 635 -5.29 67.73 1.56
CA ASP A 635 -5.76 69.03 1.08
C ASP A 635 -7.13 68.83 0.37
N ALA A 636 -8.15 69.44 0.94
CA ALA A 636 -9.55 69.28 0.50
C ALA A 636 -9.76 69.65 -1.00
N SER A 637 -8.88 70.52 -1.53
CA SER A 637 -8.96 70.97 -2.94
C SER A 637 -8.50 69.89 -3.95
N ARG A 638 -7.82 68.85 -3.48
CA ARG A 638 -7.28 67.76 -4.33
C ARG A 638 -8.11 66.48 -4.33
N LEU A 639 -9.16 66.40 -3.52
CA LEU A 639 -10.03 65.27 -3.47
C LEU A 639 -11.00 65.16 -4.62
N LYS A 640 -11.15 63.96 -5.21
CA LYS A 640 -12.13 63.66 -6.25
C LYS A 640 -13.00 62.51 -5.77
N ALA A 641 -14.29 62.53 -6.22
CA ALA A 641 -15.15 61.35 -6.02
C ALA A 641 -14.52 60.16 -6.77
N GLY A 642 -14.36 59.04 -6.03
CA GLY A 642 -13.69 57.83 -6.50
C GLY A 642 -12.24 57.65 -5.96
N ASP A 643 -11.65 58.66 -5.31
CA ASP A 643 -10.30 58.54 -4.74
C ASP A 643 -10.31 57.57 -3.55
N ARG A 644 -9.24 56.75 -3.47
CA ARG A 644 -9.03 55.86 -2.33
C ARG A 644 -8.30 56.61 -1.22
N VAL A 645 -8.96 56.65 -0.09
CA VAL A 645 -8.45 57.29 1.13
C VAL A 645 -8.44 56.31 2.29
N ARG A 646 -7.52 56.50 3.21
CA ARG A 646 -7.47 55.80 4.48
C ARG A 646 -8.13 56.66 5.54
N VAL A 647 -9.14 56.13 6.20
CA VAL A 647 -9.82 56.73 7.32
C VAL A 647 -9.01 56.49 8.58
N VAL A 648 -8.42 57.57 9.14
CA VAL A 648 -7.50 57.48 10.28
C VAL A 648 -8.18 56.95 11.54
N THR A 649 -9.41 57.38 11.81
CA THR A 649 -10.22 56.99 12.97
C THR A 649 -10.64 55.53 12.97
N LEU A 650 -10.80 54.93 11.79
CA LEU A 650 -11.23 53.54 11.64
C LEU A 650 -10.11 52.62 11.14
N ASN A 651 -8.93 53.18 10.80
CA ASN A 651 -7.78 52.51 10.26
C ASN A 651 -8.12 51.62 9.03
N GLN A 652 -9.08 52.01 8.20
CA GLN A 652 -9.58 51.30 7.00
C GLN A 652 -9.46 52.17 5.75
N THR A 653 -9.28 51.52 4.60
CA THR A 653 -9.30 52.22 3.29
C THR A 653 -10.72 52.23 2.76
N GLY A 654 -11.13 53.39 2.27
CA GLY A 654 -12.43 53.59 1.63
C GLY A 654 -12.33 54.38 0.36
N GLU A 655 -13.39 54.46 -0.40
CA GLU A 655 -13.57 55.24 -1.63
C GLU A 655 -14.45 56.44 -1.39
N ILE A 656 -14.02 57.65 -1.78
CA ILE A 656 -14.78 58.89 -1.65
C ILE A 656 -16.02 58.82 -2.53
N LEU A 657 -17.22 59.04 -1.95
CA LEU A 657 -18.50 59.09 -2.68
C LEU A 657 -18.93 60.51 -3.00
N THR A 658 -18.70 61.48 -2.10
CA THR A 658 -19.07 62.89 -2.24
C THR A 658 -17.89 63.78 -1.96
N LEU A 659 -17.84 64.98 -2.56
CA LEU A 659 -16.89 66.00 -2.22
C LEU A 659 -17.24 66.63 -0.84
N PRO A 660 -16.25 67.16 -0.10
CA PRO A 660 -16.46 67.77 1.20
C PRO A 660 -17.46 68.94 1.14
N ASP A 661 -18.33 69.04 2.13
CA ASP A 661 -19.23 70.22 2.30
C ASP A 661 -18.53 71.39 2.95
N ASP A 662 -19.23 72.52 3.16
CA ASP A 662 -18.68 73.73 3.80
C ASP A 662 -18.11 73.55 5.19
N LYS A 663 -18.44 72.43 5.87
CA LYS A 663 -17.92 71.99 7.17
C LYS A 663 -16.77 71.00 7.10
N GLY A 664 -16.46 70.56 5.88
CA GLY A 664 -15.39 69.56 5.60
C GLY A 664 -15.86 68.11 5.75
N ASP A 665 -17.16 67.82 5.81
CA ASP A 665 -17.69 66.47 5.92
C ASP A 665 -17.95 65.84 4.54
N LEU A 666 -17.60 64.59 4.34
CA LEU A 666 -17.78 63.85 3.09
C LEU A 666 -18.17 62.38 3.34
N GLN A 667 -18.78 61.78 2.39
CA GLN A 667 -19.12 60.37 2.46
C GLN A 667 -18.00 59.48 1.86
N VAL A 668 -17.57 58.49 2.65
CA VAL A 668 -16.61 57.51 2.24
C VAL A 668 -17.25 56.12 2.33
N LYS A 669 -17.09 55.33 1.27
CA LYS A 669 -17.49 53.93 1.22
C LYS A 669 -16.40 53.05 1.74
N ILE A 670 -16.63 52.38 2.87
CA ILE A 670 -15.72 51.41 3.47
C ILE A 670 -16.39 50.03 3.38
N GLY A 671 -15.91 49.18 2.43
CA GLY A 671 -16.56 47.91 2.16
C GLY A 671 -18.03 48.08 1.68
N ALA A 672 -19.00 47.59 2.42
CA ALA A 672 -20.42 47.70 2.13
C ALA A 672 -21.12 48.92 2.82
N MET A 673 -20.44 49.63 3.70
CA MET A 673 -20.98 50.74 4.47
C MET A 673 -20.59 52.11 3.90
N LYS A 674 -21.52 53.05 4.01
CA LYS A 674 -21.27 54.47 3.71
C LYS A 674 -21.20 55.22 5.05
N VAL A 675 -20.08 55.92 5.30
CA VAL A 675 -19.81 56.61 6.55
C VAL A 675 -19.51 58.09 6.27
N ASN A 676 -20.13 59.02 7.03
CA ASN A 676 -19.80 60.43 6.98
C ASN A 676 -18.54 60.69 7.82
N ILE A 677 -17.49 61.25 7.21
CA ILE A 677 -16.21 61.45 7.82
C ILE A 677 -15.69 62.87 7.45
N ASN A 678 -15.04 63.51 8.42
CA ASN A 678 -14.43 64.81 8.15
C ASN A 678 -13.10 64.68 7.41
N VAL A 679 -12.81 65.58 6.49
CA VAL A 679 -11.57 65.62 5.69
C VAL A 679 -10.29 65.55 6.53
N ARG A 680 -10.34 66.04 7.80
CA ARG A 680 -9.22 66.02 8.73
C ARG A 680 -8.86 64.61 9.20
N ASP A 681 -9.77 63.66 9.05
CA ASP A 681 -9.61 62.28 9.46
C ASP A 681 -9.26 61.38 8.29
N LEU A 682 -8.93 61.91 7.12
CA LEU A 682 -8.58 61.18 5.90
C LEU A 682 -7.10 61.38 5.57
N MET A 683 -6.55 60.36 4.91
CA MET A 683 -5.23 60.34 4.32
C MET A 683 -5.30 59.70 2.93
N PHE A 684 -4.47 60.17 1.98
CA PHE A 684 -4.33 59.42 0.72
C PHE A 684 -3.68 58.06 1.01
N ALA A 685 -4.27 57.02 0.44
CA ALA A 685 -3.64 55.71 0.44
C ALA A 685 -2.41 55.80 -0.47
N GLU A 686 -1.19 55.52 0.02
CA GLU A 686 -0.01 55.46 -0.82
C GLU A 686 -0.20 54.38 -1.87
N ASP A 687 -0.33 54.76 -3.13
CA ASP A 687 -0.29 53.92 -4.31
C ASP A 687 1.12 53.36 -4.48
N GLY A 688 1.31 52.06 -4.16
CA GLY A 688 2.32 51.24 -4.79
C GLY A 688 1.88 51.09 -6.26
N GLY A 689 2.50 51.83 -7.17
CA GLY A 689 2.05 52.02 -8.51
C GLY A 689 1.93 50.73 -9.34
N GLU A 690 0.76 50.54 -9.90
CA GLU A 690 0.58 49.86 -11.18
C GLU A 690 -0.63 50.46 -11.91
N LYS A 691 -0.29 51.10 -13.04
CA LYS A 691 -1.26 51.62 -13.97
C LYS A 691 -1.98 50.43 -14.65
N THR A 692 -3.27 50.31 -14.44
CA THR A 692 -4.08 49.48 -15.31
C THR A 692 -5.02 50.33 -16.14
N ALA A 693 -4.80 50.30 -17.45
CA ALA A 693 -5.72 50.78 -18.44
C ALA A 693 -7.03 49.98 -18.39
N GLY A 694 -8.14 50.69 -18.47
CA GLY A 694 -9.46 50.11 -18.48
C GLY A 694 -9.75 49.26 -19.74
N THR A 695 -10.45 48.16 -19.54
CA THR A 695 -11.34 47.60 -20.56
C THR A 695 -12.49 46.85 -19.91
N THR A 696 -13.67 47.15 -20.42
CA THR A 696 -14.98 46.53 -20.19
C THR A 696 -14.99 45.05 -20.41
N GLY A 697 -15.65 44.27 -19.53
CA GLY A 697 -16.10 42.95 -19.95
C GLY A 697 -16.30 41.93 -18.84
N GLY A 698 -17.53 41.55 -18.59
CA GLY A 698 -17.93 40.19 -18.42
C GLY A 698 -17.89 39.53 -17.03
N LYS A 699 -18.99 38.94 -16.67
CA LYS A 699 -19.33 38.18 -15.42
C LYS A 699 -18.39 36.99 -15.04
N TYR A 700 -17.26 36.84 -15.72
CA TYR A 700 -16.34 35.69 -15.52
C TYR A 700 -15.00 36.02 -14.85
N ALA A 701 -14.71 37.27 -14.55
CA ALA A 701 -13.40 37.70 -14.03
C ALA A 701 -13.07 37.18 -12.60
N GLY A 702 -14.05 36.72 -11.85
CA GLY A 702 -13.86 36.16 -10.49
C GLY A 702 -13.31 34.74 -10.46
N LEU A 703 -13.66 33.91 -11.41
CA LEU A 703 -13.23 32.50 -11.48
C LEU A 703 -11.77 32.36 -11.97
N TYR A 704 -11.31 33.29 -12.81
CA TYR A 704 -9.95 33.25 -13.36
C TYR A 704 -8.86 33.65 -12.33
N ARG A 705 -9.17 34.55 -11.40
CA ARG A 705 -8.22 34.96 -10.35
C ARG A 705 -7.95 33.87 -9.29
N GLN A 706 -8.85 32.94 -9.13
CA GLN A 706 -8.69 31.84 -8.18
C GLN A 706 -7.85 30.69 -8.76
N LYS A 707 -7.93 30.42 -10.07
CA LYS A 707 -7.12 29.42 -10.77
C LYS A 707 -5.66 29.88 -10.94
N ALA A 708 -5.43 31.17 -11.18
CA ALA A 708 -4.08 31.73 -11.37
C ALA A 708 -3.16 31.61 -10.13
N ARG A 709 -3.69 31.35 -8.94
CA ARG A 709 -2.91 31.18 -7.71
C ARG A 709 -2.51 29.73 -7.42
N SER A 710 -2.99 28.74 -8.16
CA SER A 710 -2.78 27.31 -7.90
C SER A 710 -2.01 26.56 -8.99
N ILE A 711 -1.60 27.23 -10.07
CA ILE A 711 -0.90 26.56 -11.18
C ILE A 711 0.60 26.49 -10.90
N SER A 712 1.16 25.29 -10.92
CA SER A 712 2.59 25.06 -10.80
C SER A 712 3.36 25.63 -12.00
N VAL A 713 4.54 26.17 -11.80
CA VAL A 713 5.44 26.64 -12.87
C VAL A 713 6.03 25.49 -13.69
N SER A 714 5.79 24.24 -13.27
CA SER A 714 6.30 23.06 -13.97
C SER A 714 5.25 21.96 -14.05
N VAL A 715 5.28 21.19 -15.15
CA VAL A 715 4.54 19.94 -15.35
C VAL A 715 5.51 18.78 -15.52
N ASN A 716 5.19 17.63 -14.92
CA ASN A 716 6.02 16.45 -15.00
C ASN A 716 5.25 15.33 -15.74
N VAL A 717 5.78 14.93 -16.89
CA VAL A 717 5.24 13.88 -17.77
C VAL A 717 6.20 12.71 -17.93
N GLN A 718 7.07 12.50 -16.96
CA GLN A 718 8.01 11.36 -16.96
C GLN A 718 7.27 10.03 -16.80
N GLY A 719 7.57 9.09 -17.69
CA GLY A 719 6.97 7.76 -17.64
C GLY A 719 5.61 7.64 -18.33
N GLU A 720 5.08 8.73 -18.88
CA GLU A 720 3.86 8.71 -19.70
C GLU A 720 4.16 8.25 -21.12
N ASN A 721 3.12 7.76 -21.82
CA ASN A 721 3.25 7.56 -23.27
C ASN A 721 3.16 8.92 -24.00
N LEU A 722 3.68 9.00 -25.23
CA LEU A 722 3.76 10.27 -25.97
C LEU A 722 2.39 10.94 -26.17
N GLN A 723 1.33 10.18 -26.37
CA GLN A 723 0.00 10.69 -26.68
C GLN A 723 -0.69 11.30 -25.45
N ASP A 724 -0.53 10.69 -24.30
CA ASP A 724 -1.04 11.21 -23.03
C ASP A 724 -0.23 12.45 -22.60
N ALA A 725 1.09 12.38 -22.69
CA ALA A 725 1.98 13.50 -22.39
C ALA A 725 1.68 14.74 -23.26
N LEU A 726 1.36 14.57 -24.56
CA LEU A 726 0.95 15.66 -25.45
C LEU A 726 -0.36 16.30 -24.97
N THR A 727 -1.34 15.50 -24.57
CA THR A 727 -2.65 15.96 -24.08
C THR A 727 -2.52 16.72 -22.76
N ASP A 728 -1.73 16.21 -21.82
CA ASP A 728 -1.53 16.83 -20.51
C ASP A 728 -0.73 18.12 -20.61
N VAL A 729 0.29 18.15 -21.48
CA VAL A 729 1.07 19.36 -21.73
C VAL A 729 0.24 20.43 -22.47
N ASP A 730 -0.59 20.07 -23.45
CA ASP A 730 -1.47 21.02 -24.16
C ASP A 730 -2.44 21.70 -23.18
N LYS A 731 -3.10 20.93 -22.34
CA LYS A 731 -3.98 21.44 -21.28
C LYS A 731 -3.25 22.32 -20.28
N TYR A 732 -2.05 21.91 -19.87
CA TYR A 732 -1.23 22.67 -18.94
C TYR A 732 -0.78 24.02 -19.54
N LEU A 733 -0.40 24.05 -20.83
CA LEU A 733 -0.01 25.28 -21.53
C LEU A 733 -1.19 26.26 -21.67
N ASP A 734 -2.41 25.75 -21.94
CA ASP A 734 -3.63 26.56 -21.92
C ASP A 734 -3.88 27.17 -20.53
N ASP A 735 -3.80 26.36 -19.48
CA ASP A 735 -3.98 26.82 -18.10
C ASP A 735 -2.88 27.82 -17.67
N ALA A 736 -1.62 27.56 -18.01
CA ALA A 736 -0.48 28.43 -17.73
C ALA A 736 -0.55 29.78 -18.47
N TYR A 737 -0.99 29.76 -19.73
CA TYR A 737 -1.23 30.97 -20.50
C TYR A 737 -2.34 31.81 -19.89
N MET A 738 -3.46 31.19 -19.51
CA MET A 738 -4.58 31.85 -18.82
C MET A 738 -4.19 32.39 -17.43
N ALA A 739 -3.20 31.77 -16.77
CA ALA A 739 -2.63 32.26 -15.51
C ALA A 739 -1.62 33.42 -15.69
N GLY A 740 -1.24 33.74 -16.92
CA GLY A 740 -0.31 34.82 -17.25
C GLY A 740 1.17 34.44 -16.97
N LEU A 741 1.50 33.16 -16.94
CA LEU A 741 2.89 32.70 -16.82
C LEU A 741 3.64 33.00 -18.12
N LYS A 742 4.84 33.57 -18.02
CA LYS A 742 5.67 33.91 -19.20
C LYS A 742 6.55 32.74 -19.64
N GLU A 743 6.99 31.92 -18.68
CA GLU A 743 7.87 30.79 -18.93
C GLU A 743 7.44 29.62 -18.03
N VAL A 744 7.43 28.42 -18.60
CA VAL A 744 7.03 27.19 -17.92
C VAL A 744 8.00 26.05 -18.21
N THR A 745 8.08 25.09 -17.29
CA THR A 745 9.03 23.98 -17.34
C THR A 745 8.31 22.67 -17.59
N VAL A 746 8.67 21.96 -18.66
CA VAL A 746 8.13 20.63 -18.97
C VAL A 746 9.20 19.58 -18.71
N ILE A 747 8.95 18.70 -17.74
CA ILE A 747 9.88 17.66 -17.28
C ILE A 747 9.48 16.33 -17.93
N HIS A 748 10.28 15.86 -18.89
CA HIS A 748 10.02 14.64 -19.67
C HIS A 748 11.04 13.52 -19.43
N GLY A 749 12.06 13.78 -18.61
CA GLY A 749 13.10 12.80 -18.33
C GLY A 749 14.14 12.62 -19.44
N ARG A 750 15.13 11.73 -19.18
CA ARG A 750 16.26 11.49 -20.10
C ARG A 750 16.12 10.25 -20.97
N GLY A 751 15.10 9.40 -20.78
CA GLY A 751 14.94 8.09 -21.44
C GLY A 751 15.40 8.00 -22.91
N GLU A 752 14.80 7.19 -23.72
CA GLU A 752 15.17 6.99 -25.15
C GLU A 752 14.94 8.21 -26.05
N GLY A 753 14.47 9.33 -25.49
CA GLY A 753 14.26 10.59 -26.22
C GLY A 753 12.88 10.76 -26.88
N ILE A 754 12.02 9.75 -26.88
CA ILE A 754 10.71 9.72 -27.53
C ILE A 754 9.84 10.89 -27.05
N LEU A 755 9.69 11.08 -25.75
CA LEU A 755 8.93 12.19 -25.16
C LEU A 755 9.55 13.56 -25.48
N LYS A 756 10.86 13.66 -25.36
CA LYS A 756 11.62 14.87 -25.65
C LYS A 756 11.41 15.36 -27.08
N ASP A 757 11.58 14.46 -28.06
CA ASP A 757 11.50 14.84 -29.48
C ASP A 757 10.05 15.01 -29.92
N GLY A 758 9.11 14.20 -29.40
CA GLY A 758 7.69 14.34 -29.63
C GLY A 758 7.11 15.66 -29.11
N LEU A 759 7.43 16.04 -27.88
CA LEU A 759 7.00 17.30 -27.28
C LEU A 759 7.61 18.51 -27.99
N ARG A 760 8.90 18.48 -28.35
CA ARG A 760 9.55 19.56 -29.10
C ARG A 760 8.98 19.76 -30.49
N ASN A 761 8.60 18.69 -31.16
CA ASN A 761 7.89 18.79 -32.45
C ASN A 761 6.50 19.41 -32.29
N ALA A 762 5.77 19.08 -31.22
CA ALA A 762 4.49 19.70 -30.90
C ALA A 762 4.64 21.21 -30.60
N PHE A 763 5.66 21.61 -29.81
CA PHE A 763 5.89 23.01 -29.46
C PHE A 763 6.20 23.91 -30.67
N ARG A 764 6.79 23.37 -31.74
CA ARG A 764 7.10 24.15 -32.96
C ARG A 764 5.87 24.75 -33.60
N ASN A 765 4.74 24.07 -33.52
CA ASN A 765 3.50 24.47 -34.18
C ASN A 765 2.40 24.85 -33.18
N HIS A 766 2.72 24.93 -31.90
CA HIS A 766 1.74 25.18 -30.85
C HIS A 766 1.34 26.66 -30.81
N ARG A 767 0.03 26.95 -30.78
CA ARG A 767 -0.55 28.31 -30.88
C ARG A 767 -0.08 29.30 -29.80
N LEU A 768 0.19 28.75 -28.56
CA LEU A 768 0.54 29.56 -27.37
C LEU A 768 2.05 29.63 -27.11
N VAL A 769 2.87 28.90 -27.84
CA VAL A 769 4.32 28.86 -27.61
C VAL A 769 4.99 29.91 -28.50
N ALA A 770 5.79 30.78 -27.86
CA ALA A 770 6.63 31.74 -28.55
C ALA A 770 8.00 31.13 -28.88
N SER A 771 8.62 30.46 -27.95
CA SER A 771 9.89 29.75 -28.12
C SER A 771 10.05 28.65 -27.08
N PHE A 772 10.97 27.72 -27.35
CA PHE A 772 11.34 26.70 -26.34
C PHE A 772 12.85 26.41 -26.44
N ARG A 773 13.43 26.06 -25.30
CA ARG A 773 14.85 25.74 -25.18
C ARG A 773 15.06 24.52 -24.28
N LYS A 774 16.20 23.91 -24.37
CA LYS A 774 16.69 22.90 -23.42
C LYS A 774 16.97 23.55 -22.06
N GLY A 775 16.69 22.87 -20.95
CA GLY A 775 17.09 23.32 -19.63
C GLY A 775 18.62 23.37 -19.48
N LYS A 776 19.13 24.34 -18.73
CA LYS A 776 20.53 24.40 -18.31
C LYS A 776 20.82 23.29 -17.29
N TYR A 777 22.09 23.14 -16.91
CA TYR A 777 22.52 22.09 -15.98
C TYR A 777 21.82 22.18 -14.60
N ASP A 778 21.61 23.38 -14.13
CA ASP A 778 20.88 23.74 -12.87
C ASP A 778 19.35 23.68 -13.01
N GLU A 779 18.80 23.65 -14.24
CA GLU A 779 17.38 23.57 -14.54
C GLU A 779 16.92 22.12 -14.88
N GLY A 780 17.79 21.11 -14.75
CA GLY A 780 17.48 19.69 -15.04
C GLY A 780 18.05 19.17 -16.37
N GLY A 781 18.76 19.97 -17.13
CA GLY A 781 19.56 19.60 -18.32
C GLY A 781 18.73 19.01 -19.46
N ASP A 782 19.15 17.80 -19.94
CA ASP A 782 18.50 17.11 -21.08
C ASP A 782 17.14 16.50 -20.74
N GLY A 783 16.78 16.40 -19.49
CA GLY A 783 15.49 15.85 -19.04
C GLY A 783 14.34 16.87 -19.03
N VAL A 784 14.62 18.13 -19.39
CA VAL A 784 13.68 19.25 -19.23
C VAL A 784 13.68 20.12 -20.49
N THR A 785 12.49 20.61 -20.86
CA THR A 785 12.30 21.64 -21.89
C THR A 785 11.61 22.85 -21.27
N ILE A 786 12.25 24.03 -21.38
CA ILE A 786 11.68 25.31 -20.95
C ILE A 786 10.90 25.89 -22.12
N VAL A 787 9.66 26.27 -21.88
CA VAL A 787 8.74 26.80 -22.91
C VAL A 787 8.36 28.22 -22.55
N THR A 788 8.61 29.17 -23.46
CA THR A 788 8.20 30.58 -23.34
C THR A 788 6.86 30.73 -24.04
N LEU A 789 5.86 31.25 -23.35
CA LEU A 789 4.53 31.47 -23.87
C LEU A 789 4.44 32.85 -24.59
N LYS A 790 3.53 32.98 -25.56
CA LYS A 790 3.24 34.26 -26.25
C LYS A 790 2.59 35.22 -25.26
N GLU A 791 2.87 36.53 -25.43
CA GLU A 791 2.27 37.59 -24.61
C GLU A 791 0.81 37.82 -24.97
#